data_e5f0f08893717995d870544be3102c3e
#
_entry.id   e5f0f08893717995d870544be3102c3e
#
_cell.length_a   1.000
_cell.length_b   1.000
_cell.length_c   1.000
_cell.angle_alpha   90.00
_cell.angle_beta   90.00
_cell.angle_gamma   90.00
#
_symmetry.space_group_name_H-M   'P 1'
#
loop_
_entity.id
_entity.type
_entity.pdbx_description
1 polymer ?
#
loop_
_entity_poly.entity_id
_entity_poly.type
_entity_poly.pdbx_seq_one_letter_code
_entity_poly.pdbx_strand_id
1 'polypeptide(L)'
;PALAKLRTANEQLERHVLGTGLSVLLKRDSSAPVVALQIWVGTGSIHEGENLGAGLSHYMEHMIFKGTPTRGPADITRQIDEAGGEINAYTAHDRTVFYADLPSRNWKVGVDVLSDAVMNASLPEDEWAREKEVILREFAMGNDSPPRVHGKLLYSTAYRIHPYRVPVIGYEDVFRTMTRDHLAAFFHEHYVPDNMIVVMVGDIDVPEVLAYLNEVFAPFKRRARQPPVLPNEPVTMSPRIARETGPYQVTRVHWAYHTVSLDHPDAPALDLLAGILGDGRSSILYDALREKEHLVHSINAWSHTPAQGGLFGISATFDPGKEAAVLAAIHRVLRETAGTPFTDEQIAKARRNHIISELGSLQTMSGQASSYGAGEYYTGNPRFSEQYLEASLKVDDAKLHEVLDRYVIQSHETLAILSPAPSGAVTNVVSDGATSNLMTRLELSNGIPLIVREDRRLPFIFISVAMEGGLLSENTTNNGITQLAADLLTRGTESRSGADIAREIESRGASLSGYAGRNSMGMNAQGLVGDADLLMELLADCLIRPQFADEEIIKQKSQQVASLRQQAEQPMYLAQEKLRELIFADHPYRMNTLGSEQSIQFITRDEVQSFYRRHLTPDNMAISIFGDIDAVQAQALAEKYLGALAGASGPARVQLPANPTLPASGTVEGPFEQAILLMGYPGVDLKDSRNDALNILQKALSGLSSDLAIEVREKRGLVYFIGALSMSGLDPGLFGFYAGTTTGALDEVQQLVGEQVARISTEGIRNDEFERARAQLIASHDMSLQNTGDIAQLCALNELYGIGYDHAFALPERLMALTPKDVQQAAASLFLADRLAVSRLIPSVEKAPPP
;
A
#
# COMPACT_ATOMS: atom_id res chain seq x y z
N PRO A 1 3.63 -31.11 3.25
CA PRO A 1 4.32 -30.33 4.31
C PRO A 1 3.60 -29.03 4.65
N ALA A 2 3.24 -28.21 3.64
CA ALA A 2 2.57 -26.92 3.84
C ALA A 2 1.25 -27.03 4.65
N LEU A 3 0.37 -27.95 4.25
CA LEU A 3 -0.89 -28.21 4.96
C LEU A 3 -0.65 -28.67 6.42
N ALA A 4 0.40 -29.45 6.66
CA ALA A 4 0.76 -29.86 8.02
C ALA A 4 1.18 -28.66 8.87
N LYS A 5 1.99 -27.74 8.32
CA LYS A 5 2.39 -26.51 8.98
C LYS A 5 1.20 -25.59 9.28
N LEU A 6 0.29 -25.43 8.33
CA LEU A 6 -0.94 -24.66 8.51
C LEU A 6 -1.80 -25.24 9.63
N ARG A 7 -1.97 -26.57 9.67
CA ARG A 7 -2.69 -27.24 10.75
C ARG A 7 -2.04 -27.04 12.10
N THR A 8 -0.71 -27.17 12.18
CA THR A 8 0.04 -26.93 13.43
C THR A 8 -0.09 -25.47 13.88
N ALA A 9 -0.01 -24.52 12.96
CA ALA A 9 -0.21 -23.10 13.29
C ALA A 9 -1.62 -22.83 13.85
N ASN A 10 -2.61 -23.58 13.43
CA ASN A 10 -4.01 -23.43 13.86
C ASN A 10 -4.40 -24.28 15.08
N GLU A 11 -3.51 -25.10 15.64
CA GLU A 11 -3.82 -25.99 16.78
C GLU A 11 -4.27 -25.21 18.02
N GLN A 12 -3.71 -24.03 18.27
CA GLN A 12 -4.01 -23.18 19.43
C GLN A 12 -5.16 -22.20 19.19
N LEU A 13 -5.84 -22.27 18.05
CA LEU A 13 -7.01 -21.44 17.78
C LEU A 13 -8.23 -21.98 18.55
N GLU A 14 -8.79 -21.15 19.42
CA GLU A 14 -9.97 -21.45 20.20
C GLU A 14 -11.17 -20.61 19.70
N ARG A 15 -12.32 -21.27 19.58
CA ARG A 15 -13.59 -20.63 19.25
C ARG A 15 -14.52 -20.68 20.44
N HIS A 16 -14.99 -19.51 20.87
CA HIS A 16 -15.93 -19.33 21.98
C HIS A 16 -17.16 -18.57 21.50
N VAL A 17 -18.27 -18.74 22.24
CA VAL A 17 -19.47 -17.92 22.07
C VAL A 17 -19.84 -17.38 23.44
N LEU A 18 -19.84 -16.07 23.59
CA LEU A 18 -20.18 -15.41 24.85
C LEU A 18 -21.67 -15.57 25.18
N GLY A 19 -22.03 -15.35 26.42
CA GLY A 19 -23.45 -15.38 26.87
C GLY A 19 -24.38 -14.43 26.09
N THR A 20 -23.83 -13.41 25.49
CA THR A 20 -24.50 -12.46 24.60
C THR A 20 -24.75 -13.00 23.20
N GLY A 21 -24.14 -14.12 22.82
CA GLY A 21 -24.17 -14.68 21.45
C GLY A 21 -23.06 -14.19 20.54
N LEU A 22 -22.15 -13.34 21.03
CA LEU A 22 -21.00 -12.85 20.28
C LEU A 22 -20.00 -14.00 20.08
N SER A 23 -19.58 -14.23 18.84
CA SER A 23 -18.50 -15.16 18.51
C SER A 23 -17.15 -14.56 18.84
N VAL A 24 -16.27 -15.34 19.44
CA VAL A 24 -14.92 -14.94 19.83
C VAL A 24 -13.91 -15.98 19.36
N LEU A 25 -12.89 -15.54 18.66
CA LEU A 25 -11.77 -16.36 18.20
C LEU A 25 -10.50 -15.87 18.91
N LEU A 26 -9.85 -16.75 19.63
CA LEU A 26 -8.64 -16.45 20.39
C LEU A 26 -7.51 -17.38 19.99
N LYS A 27 -6.33 -16.81 19.76
CA LYS A 27 -5.13 -17.61 19.52
C LYS A 27 -3.94 -16.99 20.23
N ARG A 28 -3.28 -17.80 21.06
CA ARG A 28 -2.00 -17.43 21.61
C ARG A 28 -0.90 -17.62 20.59
N ASP A 29 -0.12 -16.56 20.36
CA ASP A 29 1.10 -16.58 19.55
C ASP A 29 2.11 -15.62 20.20
N SER A 30 3.12 -16.17 20.85
CA SER A 30 4.14 -15.40 21.60
C SER A 30 5.41 -15.14 20.77
N SER A 31 5.35 -15.29 19.46
CA SER A 31 6.49 -15.02 18.57
C SER A 31 6.92 -13.54 18.56
N ALA A 32 5.97 -12.64 18.85
CA ALA A 32 6.22 -11.22 19.03
C ALA A 32 5.37 -10.64 20.18
N PRO A 33 5.84 -9.60 20.91
CA PRO A 33 5.10 -9.01 22.04
C PRO A 33 3.98 -8.05 21.56
N VAL A 34 3.18 -8.48 20.62
CA VAL A 34 2.07 -7.72 20.01
C VAL A 34 0.78 -8.54 20.02
N VAL A 35 -0.33 -7.85 19.89
CA VAL A 35 -1.66 -8.44 19.73
C VAL A 35 -2.41 -7.72 18.61
N ALA A 36 -3.01 -8.49 17.72
CA ALA A 36 -4.00 -8.02 16.74
C ALA A 36 -5.40 -8.28 17.29
N LEU A 37 -6.19 -7.24 17.38
CA LEU A 37 -7.60 -7.29 17.75
C LEU A 37 -8.43 -6.85 16.55
N GLN A 38 -9.38 -7.68 16.12
CA GLN A 38 -10.32 -7.35 15.05
C GLN A 38 -11.75 -7.59 15.50
N ILE A 39 -12.64 -6.66 15.18
CA ILE A 39 -14.09 -6.80 15.35
C ILE A 39 -14.74 -6.77 13.97
N TRP A 40 -15.24 -7.91 13.56
CA TRP A 40 -15.93 -8.11 12.30
C TRP A 40 -17.41 -7.91 12.50
N VAL A 41 -18.02 -7.05 11.69
CA VAL A 41 -19.47 -6.83 11.63
C VAL A 41 -19.97 -7.42 10.32
N GLY A 42 -20.90 -8.38 10.39
CA GLY A 42 -21.47 -9.07 9.23
C GLY A 42 -22.43 -8.18 8.43
N THR A 43 -21.99 -6.95 8.14
CA THR A 43 -22.80 -5.93 7.44
C THR A 43 -21.89 -5.03 6.64
N GLY A 44 -22.20 -4.89 5.37
CA GLY A 44 -21.56 -3.99 4.41
C GLY A 44 -22.63 -3.38 3.50
N SER A 45 -22.20 -2.74 2.42
CA SER A 45 -23.09 -1.94 1.56
C SER A 45 -24.26 -2.70 0.94
N ILE A 46 -24.16 -4.01 0.76
CA ILE A 46 -25.28 -4.85 0.25
C ILE A 46 -26.43 -4.99 1.26
N HIS A 47 -26.21 -4.65 2.52
CA HIS A 47 -27.18 -4.78 3.61
C HIS A 47 -27.95 -3.48 3.90
N GLU A 48 -27.81 -2.45 3.06
CA GLU A 48 -28.44 -1.14 3.27
C GLU A 48 -29.97 -1.13 2.95
N GLY A 49 -30.52 -2.26 2.49
CA GLY A 49 -31.98 -2.45 2.30
C GLY A 49 -32.58 -1.38 1.38
N GLU A 50 -33.60 -0.67 1.88
CA GLU A 50 -34.26 0.42 1.16
C GLU A 50 -33.37 1.63 0.90
N ASN A 51 -32.29 1.78 1.67
CA ASN A 51 -31.28 2.83 1.51
C ASN A 51 -30.10 2.39 0.63
N LEU A 52 -30.25 1.33 -0.14
CA LEU A 52 -29.18 0.83 -1.01
C LEU A 52 -28.63 1.94 -1.92
N GLY A 53 -27.32 2.15 -1.84
CA GLY A 53 -26.62 3.22 -2.54
C GLY A 53 -26.45 4.50 -1.75
N ALA A 54 -26.88 4.50 -0.49
CA ALA A 54 -26.66 5.60 0.43
C ALA A 54 -25.27 5.60 1.08
N GLY A 55 -24.53 4.47 1.02
CA GLY A 55 -23.22 4.34 1.68
C GLY A 55 -23.29 4.34 3.19
N LEU A 56 -24.41 3.87 3.78
CA LEU A 56 -24.60 3.87 5.25
C LEU A 56 -23.56 3.03 5.97
N SER A 57 -23.18 1.90 5.39
CA SER A 57 -22.14 1.04 5.98
C SER A 57 -20.79 1.75 6.07
N HIS A 58 -20.40 2.46 5.03
CA HIS A 58 -19.18 3.25 4.98
C HIS A 58 -19.27 4.48 5.88
N TYR A 59 -20.41 5.15 5.89
CA TYR A 59 -20.62 6.26 6.80
C TYR A 59 -20.57 5.83 8.27
N MET A 60 -21.11 4.63 8.58
CA MET A 60 -21.02 4.08 9.94
C MET A 60 -19.58 3.76 10.35
N GLU A 61 -18.76 3.28 9.43
CA GLU A 61 -17.32 3.08 9.65
C GLU A 61 -16.67 4.37 10.16
N HIS A 62 -16.89 5.51 9.49
CA HIS A 62 -16.38 6.81 9.94
C HIS A 62 -16.93 7.22 11.31
N MET A 63 -18.22 7.05 11.51
CA MET A 63 -18.91 7.55 12.70
C MET A 63 -18.65 6.74 13.97
N ILE A 64 -18.22 5.48 13.86
CA ILE A 64 -17.81 4.64 15.01
C ILE A 64 -16.64 5.30 15.78
N PHE A 65 -15.77 6.03 15.09
CA PHE A 65 -14.62 6.70 15.71
C PHE A 65 -14.93 8.12 16.23
N LYS A 66 -16.17 8.60 16.08
CA LYS A 66 -16.54 9.99 16.41
C LYS A 66 -17.18 10.17 17.79
N GLY A 67 -17.09 9.14 18.63
CA GLY A 67 -17.40 9.24 20.06
C GLY A 67 -18.45 8.27 20.55
N THR A 68 -18.41 8.08 21.87
CA THR A 68 -19.33 7.28 22.68
C THR A 68 -19.80 8.13 23.86
N PRO A 69 -20.72 7.67 24.71
CA PRO A 69 -21.09 8.38 25.93
C PRO A 69 -19.91 8.62 26.90
N THR A 70 -18.84 7.86 26.79
CA THR A 70 -17.68 7.91 27.69
C THR A 70 -16.42 8.48 27.02
N ARG A 71 -16.38 8.58 25.69
CA ARG A 71 -15.24 9.03 24.89
C ARG A 71 -15.66 10.11 23.89
N GLY A 72 -14.93 11.21 23.85
CA GLY A 72 -15.10 12.23 22.80
C GLY A 72 -14.54 11.79 21.44
N PRO A 73 -14.77 12.60 20.39
CA PRO A 73 -14.39 12.22 19.01
C PRO A 73 -12.89 11.89 18.82
N ALA A 74 -12.00 12.60 19.50
CA ALA A 74 -10.56 12.34 19.40
C ALA A 74 -10.06 11.28 20.39
N ASP A 75 -10.85 10.90 21.39
CA ASP A 75 -10.41 10.04 22.48
C ASP A 75 -10.17 8.58 22.03
N ILE A 76 -10.94 8.09 21.08
CA ILE A 76 -10.85 6.72 20.59
C ILE A 76 -9.46 6.47 19.97
N THR A 77 -9.08 7.29 19.00
CA THR A 77 -7.76 7.18 18.36
C THR A 77 -6.65 7.50 19.33
N ARG A 78 -6.78 8.58 20.12
CA ARG A 78 -5.77 9.02 21.09
C ARG A 78 -5.45 7.92 22.12
N GLN A 79 -6.43 7.21 22.69
CA GLN A 79 -6.18 6.18 23.69
C GLN A 79 -5.41 4.99 23.12
N ILE A 80 -5.65 4.62 21.85
CA ILE A 80 -4.88 3.57 21.16
C ILE A 80 -3.46 4.06 20.87
N ASP A 81 -3.30 5.29 20.38
CA ASP A 81 -1.99 5.89 20.13
C ASP A 81 -1.15 5.97 21.42
N GLU A 82 -1.74 6.40 22.54
CA GLU A 82 -1.10 6.44 23.85
C GLU A 82 -0.69 5.06 24.36
N ALA A 83 -1.44 4.02 23.98
CA ALA A 83 -1.10 2.63 24.26
C ALA A 83 -0.01 2.09 23.34
N GLY A 84 0.48 2.89 22.36
CA GLY A 84 1.48 2.50 21.38
C GLY A 84 0.93 1.58 20.29
N GLY A 85 -0.36 1.67 20.02
CA GLY A 85 -1.06 0.89 18.99
C GLY A 85 -1.42 1.71 17.75
N GLU A 86 -1.98 1.02 16.78
CA GLU A 86 -2.59 1.57 15.58
C GLU A 86 -4.03 1.07 15.48
N ILE A 87 -4.97 1.94 15.08
CA ILE A 87 -6.38 1.62 14.91
C ILE A 87 -6.85 2.04 13.52
N ASN A 88 -7.64 1.19 12.88
CA ASN A 88 -8.25 1.50 11.61
C ASN A 88 -9.51 0.65 11.37
N ALA A 89 -10.20 0.90 10.24
CA ALA A 89 -11.32 0.09 9.79
C ALA A 89 -11.38 0.03 8.26
N TYR A 90 -12.19 -0.87 7.75
CA TYR A 90 -12.57 -0.88 6.35
C TYR A 90 -13.97 -1.46 6.16
N THR A 91 -14.68 -0.94 5.16
CA THR A 91 -15.98 -1.44 4.72
C THR A 91 -15.85 -2.12 3.37
N ALA A 92 -16.42 -3.32 3.25
CA ALA A 92 -16.59 -4.05 2.01
C ALA A 92 -18.07 -4.13 1.64
N HIS A 93 -18.39 -4.80 0.55
CA HIS A 93 -19.78 -5.01 0.16
C HIS A 93 -20.59 -5.80 1.20
N ASP A 94 -19.96 -6.77 1.86
CA ASP A 94 -20.61 -7.73 2.75
C ASP A 94 -20.27 -7.57 4.24
N ARG A 95 -19.24 -6.81 4.60
CA ARG A 95 -18.77 -6.65 5.97
C ARG A 95 -18.12 -5.31 6.24
N THR A 96 -18.04 -4.98 7.54
CA THR A 96 -17.18 -3.90 8.06
C THR A 96 -16.28 -4.48 9.13
N VAL A 97 -15.00 -4.15 9.13
CA VAL A 97 -14.02 -4.64 10.09
C VAL A 97 -13.30 -3.49 10.76
N PHE A 98 -13.35 -3.45 12.08
CA PHE A 98 -12.60 -2.53 12.93
C PHE A 98 -11.43 -3.28 13.54
N TYR A 99 -10.24 -2.73 13.50
CA TYR A 99 -9.07 -3.42 14.01
C TYR A 99 -8.10 -2.50 14.73
N ALA A 100 -7.37 -3.09 15.68
CA ALA A 100 -6.28 -2.43 16.38
C ALA A 100 -5.13 -3.41 16.62
N ASP A 101 -3.93 -2.98 16.28
CA ASP A 101 -2.68 -3.68 16.56
C ASP A 101 -1.95 -2.95 17.70
N LEU A 102 -1.62 -3.67 18.79
CA LEU A 102 -1.06 -3.07 20.00
C LEU A 102 0.08 -3.91 20.58
N PRO A 103 0.98 -3.32 21.39
CA PRO A 103 1.84 -4.07 22.29
C PRO A 103 1.00 -4.97 23.22
N SER A 104 1.39 -6.23 23.39
CA SER A 104 0.60 -7.21 24.16
C SER A 104 0.27 -6.76 25.59
N ARG A 105 1.17 -6.02 26.25
CA ARG A 105 0.92 -5.47 27.60
C ARG A 105 -0.28 -4.51 27.67
N ASN A 106 -0.71 -3.94 26.55
CA ASN A 106 -1.77 -2.93 26.47
C ASN A 106 -3.06 -3.46 25.79
N TRP A 107 -3.20 -4.76 25.60
CA TRP A 107 -4.34 -5.37 24.91
C TRP A 107 -5.70 -4.97 25.51
N LYS A 108 -5.77 -4.73 26.84
CA LYS A 108 -7.00 -4.30 27.53
C LYS A 108 -7.50 -2.94 27.00
N VAL A 109 -6.59 -2.02 26.72
CA VAL A 109 -6.94 -0.72 26.15
C VAL A 109 -7.59 -0.90 24.77
N GLY A 110 -7.04 -1.76 23.93
CA GLY A 110 -7.62 -2.10 22.62
C GLY A 110 -9.04 -2.66 22.74
N VAL A 111 -9.24 -3.62 23.65
CA VAL A 111 -10.56 -4.20 23.91
C VAL A 111 -11.54 -3.15 24.41
N ASP A 112 -11.17 -2.33 25.42
CA ASP A 112 -12.04 -1.31 25.99
C ASP A 112 -12.46 -0.27 24.96
N VAL A 113 -11.52 0.20 24.15
CA VAL A 113 -11.76 1.27 23.16
C VAL A 113 -12.64 0.75 22.02
N LEU A 114 -12.26 -0.39 21.40
CA LEU A 114 -13.00 -0.90 20.25
C LEU A 114 -14.37 -1.44 20.65
N SER A 115 -14.49 -2.10 21.79
CA SER A 115 -15.79 -2.60 22.26
C SER A 115 -16.76 -1.46 22.55
N ASP A 116 -16.28 -0.39 23.22
CA ASP A 116 -17.11 0.78 23.50
C ASP A 116 -17.52 1.48 22.20
N ALA A 117 -16.62 1.65 21.26
CA ALA A 117 -16.91 2.26 19.96
C ALA A 117 -18.00 1.50 19.22
N VAL A 118 -17.89 0.16 19.07
CA VAL A 118 -18.87 -0.63 18.29
C VAL A 118 -20.18 -0.91 19.03
N MET A 119 -20.21 -0.85 20.37
CA MET A 119 -21.42 -1.05 21.14
C MET A 119 -22.21 0.25 21.40
N ASN A 120 -21.50 1.37 21.54
CA ASN A 120 -22.04 2.59 22.13
C ASN A 120 -21.80 3.84 21.29
N ALA A 121 -21.58 3.72 19.96
CA ALA A 121 -21.43 4.90 19.10
C ALA A 121 -22.55 5.91 19.34
N SER A 122 -22.21 7.14 19.70
CA SER A 122 -23.20 8.17 20.06
C SER A 122 -23.71 8.98 18.88
N LEU A 123 -23.00 8.88 17.72
CA LEU A 123 -23.35 9.58 16.48
C LEU A 123 -23.66 11.07 16.71
N PRO A 124 -22.72 11.89 17.26
CA PRO A 124 -23.00 13.28 17.58
C PRO A 124 -23.43 14.07 16.35
N GLU A 125 -24.38 14.98 16.50
CA GLU A 125 -24.99 15.77 15.39
C GLU A 125 -23.96 16.62 14.66
N ASP A 126 -23.05 17.24 15.40
CA ASP A 126 -21.98 18.07 14.85
C ASP A 126 -20.92 17.24 14.11
N GLU A 127 -20.56 16.04 14.60
CA GLU A 127 -19.66 15.11 13.93
C GLU A 127 -20.33 14.50 12.69
N TRP A 128 -21.63 14.15 12.76
CA TRP A 128 -22.40 13.76 11.62
C TRP A 128 -22.30 14.77 10.47
N ALA A 129 -22.54 16.05 10.76
CA ALA A 129 -22.49 17.09 9.76
C ALA A 129 -21.08 17.27 9.16
N ARG A 130 -20.02 17.16 9.99
CA ARG A 130 -18.62 17.24 9.53
C ARG A 130 -18.23 16.05 8.66
N GLU A 131 -18.51 14.84 9.13
CA GLU A 131 -18.16 13.62 8.38
C GLU A 131 -18.94 13.52 7.07
N LYS A 132 -20.16 14.03 7.00
CA LYS A 132 -20.91 14.13 5.74
C LYS A 132 -20.12 14.90 4.67
N GLU A 133 -19.53 16.04 5.06
CA GLU A 133 -18.67 16.81 4.15
C GLU A 133 -17.35 16.11 3.83
N VAL A 134 -16.77 15.34 4.75
CA VAL A 134 -15.57 14.52 4.49
C VAL A 134 -15.88 13.47 3.42
N ILE A 135 -16.97 12.71 3.56
CA ILE A 135 -17.36 11.66 2.62
C ILE A 135 -17.72 12.25 1.25
N LEU A 136 -18.37 13.44 1.20
CA LEU A 136 -18.62 14.12 -0.07
C LEU A 136 -17.34 14.47 -0.83
N ARG A 137 -16.26 14.79 -0.11
CA ARG A 137 -14.94 14.99 -0.74
C ARG A 137 -14.31 13.67 -1.16
N GLU A 138 -14.55 12.59 -0.43
CA GLU A 138 -14.10 11.27 -0.82
C GLU A 138 -14.77 10.78 -2.11
N PHE A 139 -16.04 11.12 -2.35
CA PHE A 139 -16.68 10.93 -3.67
C PHE A 139 -15.89 11.61 -4.78
N ALA A 140 -15.51 12.89 -4.58
CA ALA A 140 -14.71 13.62 -5.56
C ALA A 140 -13.36 12.93 -5.81
N MET A 141 -12.61 12.59 -4.73
CA MET A 141 -11.35 11.83 -4.84
C MET A 141 -11.52 10.49 -5.54
N GLY A 142 -12.65 9.80 -5.30
CA GLY A 142 -12.99 8.54 -5.95
C GLY A 142 -13.17 8.68 -7.46
N ASN A 143 -13.80 9.77 -7.90
CA ASN A 143 -14.02 10.07 -9.31
C ASN A 143 -12.71 10.41 -10.05
N ASP A 144 -11.67 10.83 -9.33
CA ASP A 144 -10.33 11.13 -9.87
C ASP A 144 -9.43 9.91 -9.97
N SER A 145 -9.84 8.80 -9.39
CA SER A 145 -9.07 7.56 -9.38
C SER A 145 -9.52 6.64 -10.53
N PRO A 146 -8.77 6.53 -11.65
CA PRO A 146 -9.14 5.63 -12.73
C PRO A 146 -9.42 4.18 -12.28
N PRO A 147 -8.67 3.59 -11.31
CA PRO A 147 -9.01 2.28 -10.79
C PRO A 147 -10.37 2.22 -10.09
N ARG A 148 -10.74 3.25 -9.30
CA ARG A 148 -12.05 3.30 -8.61
C ARG A 148 -13.20 3.49 -9.60
N VAL A 149 -13.04 4.38 -10.58
CA VAL A 149 -14.01 4.58 -11.68
C VAL A 149 -14.19 3.29 -12.45
N HIS A 150 -13.09 2.60 -12.79
CA HIS A 150 -13.11 1.35 -13.54
C HIS A 150 -13.80 0.21 -12.77
N GLY A 151 -13.50 0.08 -11.47
CA GLY A 151 -14.17 -0.89 -10.60
C GLY A 151 -15.67 -0.61 -10.50
N LYS A 152 -16.07 0.65 -10.30
CA LYS A 152 -17.48 1.06 -10.28
C LYS A 152 -18.18 0.73 -11.60
N LEU A 153 -17.55 1.00 -12.73
CA LEU A 153 -18.08 0.67 -14.05
C LEU A 153 -18.23 -0.85 -14.23
N LEU A 154 -17.23 -1.64 -13.79
CA LEU A 154 -17.29 -3.10 -13.84
C LEU A 154 -18.49 -3.63 -13.05
N TYR A 155 -18.58 -3.31 -11.75
CA TYR A 155 -19.60 -3.87 -10.89
C TYR A 155 -21.02 -3.43 -11.28
N SER A 156 -21.22 -2.16 -11.66
CA SER A 156 -22.50 -1.66 -12.14
C SER A 156 -22.94 -2.28 -13.48
N THR A 157 -22.01 -2.79 -14.28
CA THR A 157 -22.29 -3.46 -15.55
C THR A 157 -22.49 -4.96 -15.35
N ALA A 158 -21.66 -5.58 -14.50
CA ALA A 158 -21.73 -7.02 -14.22
C ALA A 158 -23.03 -7.40 -13.51
N TYR A 159 -23.43 -6.63 -12.51
CA TYR A 159 -24.64 -6.92 -11.73
C TYR A 159 -25.78 -6.00 -12.11
N ARG A 160 -26.98 -6.57 -12.36
CA ARG A 160 -28.20 -5.81 -12.70
C ARG A 160 -29.12 -5.63 -11.51
N ILE A 161 -29.29 -6.65 -10.70
CA ILE A 161 -30.21 -6.64 -9.56
C ILE A 161 -29.50 -6.89 -8.24
N HIS A 162 -28.43 -7.68 -8.22
CA HIS A 162 -27.69 -7.92 -7.00
C HIS A 162 -27.03 -6.62 -6.49
N PRO A 163 -27.08 -6.35 -5.16
CA PRO A 163 -26.53 -5.12 -4.57
C PRO A 163 -25.04 -4.87 -4.82
N TYR A 164 -24.26 -5.87 -5.22
CA TYR A 164 -22.85 -5.66 -5.65
C TYR A 164 -22.71 -4.63 -6.78
N ARG A 165 -23.77 -4.34 -7.53
CA ARG A 165 -23.78 -3.28 -8.55
C ARG A 165 -23.54 -1.87 -7.99
N VAL A 166 -23.72 -1.69 -6.68
CA VAL A 166 -23.64 -0.40 -6.00
C VAL A 166 -22.26 -0.28 -5.34
N PRO A 167 -21.53 0.81 -5.55
CA PRO A 167 -20.26 1.02 -4.88
C PRO A 167 -20.42 1.14 -3.37
N VAL A 168 -19.42 0.70 -2.61
CA VAL A 168 -19.45 0.69 -1.14
C VAL A 168 -19.71 2.06 -0.54
N ILE A 169 -19.12 3.11 -1.12
CA ILE A 169 -19.34 4.50 -0.71
C ILE A 169 -20.78 5.00 -1.08
N GLY A 170 -21.46 4.31 -1.97
CA GLY A 170 -22.78 4.70 -2.48
C GLY A 170 -22.73 5.61 -3.70
N TYR A 171 -23.83 6.32 -3.93
CA TYR A 171 -23.99 7.37 -4.94
C TYR A 171 -24.20 8.71 -4.24
N GLU A 172 -23.51 9.74 -4.69
CA GLU A 172 -23.46 11.04 -4.02
C GLU A 172 -24.86 11.68 -3.85
N ASP A 173 -25.72 11.60 -4.87
CA ASP A 173 -27.09 12.11 -4.83
C ASP A 173 -27.95 11.39 -3.79
N VAL A 174 -27.83 10.06 -3.68
CA VAL A 174 -28.50 9.27 -2.65
C VAL A 174 -27.94 9.57 -1.27
N PHE A 175 -26.61 9.57 -1.12
CA PHE A 175 -25.91 9.89 0.13
C PHE A 175 -26.33 11.25 0.70
N ARG A 176 -26.49 12.29 -0.16
CA ARG A 176 -26.91 13.63 0.26
C ARG A 176 -28.28 13.67 0.93
N THR A 177 -29.17 12.72 0.60
CA THR A 177 -30.53 12.63 1.18
C THR A 177 -30.55 11.97 2.57
N MET A 178 -29.47 11.31 2.98
CA MET A 178 -29.41 10.59 4.24
C MET A 178 -29.40 11.53 5.44
N THR A 179 -30.10 11.09 6.48
CA THR A 179 -30.17 11.76 7.77
C THR A 179 -29.46 10.95 8.85
N ARG A 180 -29.14 11.59 9.95
CA ARG A 180 -28.56 10.92 11.13
C ARG A 180 -29.47 9.79 11.66
N ASP A 181 -30.78 9.96 11.56
CA ASP A 181 -31.74 8.93 12.02
C ASP A 181 -31.67 7.65 11.17
N HIS A 182 -31.42 7.77 9.85
CA HIS A 182 -31.17 6.60 9.00
C HIS A 182 -29.93 5.84 9.47
N LEU A 183 -28.83 6.56 9.79
CA LEU A 183 -27.62 5.95 10.28
C LEU A 183 -27.78 5.32 11.67
N ALA A 184 -28.51 5.99 12.57
CA ALA A 184 -28.82 5.47 13.89
C ALA A 184 -29.67 4.19 13.82
N ALA A 185 -30.67 4.15 12.92
CA ALA A 185 -31.47 2.95 12.67
C ALA A 185 -30.60 1.81 12.15
N PHE A 186 -29.72 2.10 11.18
CA PHE A 186 -28.77 1.14 10.62
C PHE A 186 -27.83 0.58 11.69
N PHE A 187 -27.26 1.44 12.54
CA PHE A 187 -26.43 1.02 13.69
C PHE A 187 -27.17 0.08 14.61
N HIS A 188 -28.39 0.45 15.02
CA HIS A 188 -29.20 -0.35 15.95
C HIS A 188 -29.63 -1.69 15.40
N GLU A 189 -29.82 -1.79 14.09
CA GLU A 189 -30.20 -3.05 13.44
C GLU A 189 -29.00 -4.00 13.25
N HIS A 190 -27.86 -3.48 12.86
CA HIS A 190 -26.76 -4.30 12.36
C HIS A 190 -25.63 -4.53 13.38
N TYR A 191 -25.41 -3.60 14.32
CA TYR A 191 -24.38 -3.74 15.36
C TYR A 191 -24.95 -4.44 16.58
N VAL A 192 -25.01 -5.77 16.48
CA VAL A 192 -25.59 -6.67 17.48
C VAL A 192 -24.69 -7.90 17.66
N PRO A 193 -24.68 -8.53 18.88
CA PRO A 193 -23.69 -9.56 19.21
C PRO A 193 -23.67 -10.75 18.25
N ASP A 194 -24.82 -11.21 17.80
CA ASP A 194 -24.94 -12.36 16.90
C ASP A 194 -24.63 -12.06 15.43
N ASN A 195 -24.32 -10.80 15.12
CA ASN A 195 -23.83 -10.32 13.82
C ASN A 195 -22.34 -9.93 13.85
N MET A 196 -21.64 -10.23 14.94
CA MET A 196 -20.27 -9.79 15.11
C MET A 196 -19.37 -10.94 15.55
N ILE A 197 -18.08 -10.80 15.20
CA ILE A 197 -17.03 -11.72 15.56
C ILE A 197 -15.87 -10.90 16.12
N VAL A 198 -15.38 -11.28 17.31
CA VAL A 198 -14.15 -10.71 17.86
C VAL A 198 -13.02 -11.71 17.62
N VAL A 199 -11.93 -11.26 17.06
CA VAL A 199 -10.73 -12.07 16.81
C VAL A 199 -9.56 -11.43 17.51
N MET A 200 -8.85 -12.20 18.35
CA MET A 200 -7.59 -11.75 18.97
C MET A 200 -6.50 -12.80 18.77
N VAL A 201 -5.40 -12.34 18.20
CA VAL A 201 -4.21 -13.18 17.99
C VAL A 201 -2.99 -12.45 18.52
N GLY A 202 -2.14 -13.13 19.27
CA GLY A 202 -0.91 -12.56 19.78
C GLY A 202 -0.42 -13.14 21.09
N ASP A 203 0.51 -12.44 21.73
CA ASP A 203 1.04 -12.84 23.04
C ASP A 203 0.04 -12.50 24.16
N ILE A 204 -0.94 -13.38 24.29
CA ILE A 204 -2.07 -13.25 25.22
C ILE A 204 -2.21 -14.48 26.10
N ASP A 205 -2.77 -14.30 27.30
CA ASP A 205 -3.32 -15.39 28.11
C ASP A 205 -4.79 -15.57 27.75
N VAL A 206 -5.12 -16.66 27.06
CA VAL A 206 -6.47 -16.90 26.54
C VAL A 206 -7.54 -16.92 27.65
N PRO A 207 -7.36 -17.61 28.79
CA PRO A 207 -8.30 -17.55 29.91
C PRO A 207 -8.53 -16.13 30.44
N GLU A 208 -7.48 -15.31 30.59
CA GLU A 208 -7.60 -13.92 31.05
C GLU A 208 -8.37 -13.06 30.05
N VAL A 209 -8.01 -13.16 28.75
CA VAL A 209 -8.70 -12.43 27.68
C VAL A 209 -10.16 -12.83 27.60
N LEU A 210 -10.48 -14.11 27.63
CA LEU A 210 -11.86 -14.60 27.56
C LEU A 210 -12.70 -14.09 28.74
N ALA A 211 -12.14 -14.12 29.96
CA ALA A 211 -12.81 -13.58 31.15
C ALA A 211 -13.11 -12.09 30.98
N TYR A 212 -12.13 -11.33 30.49
CA TYR A 212 -12.26 -9.88 30.27
C TYR A 212 -13.27 -9.54 29.16
N LEU A 213 -13.26 -10.27 28.06
CA LEU A 213 -14.25 -10.11 26.98
C LEU A 213 -15.67 -10.40 27.47
N ASN A 214 -15.85 -11.43 28.32
CA ASN A 214 -17.16 -11.70 28.93
C ASN A 214 -17.64 -10.55 29.82
N GLU A 215 -16.75 -9.89 30.56
CA GLU A 215 -17.07 -8.72 31.37
C GLU A 215 -17.45 -7.52 30.50
N VAL A 216 -16.59 -7.15 29.54
CA VAL A 216 -16.74 -5.96 28.70
C VAL A 216 -17.98 -6.07 27.79
N PHE A 217 -18.24 -7.23 27.20
CA PHE A 217 -19.40 -7.46 26.34
C PHE A 217 -20.66 -7.91 27.08
N ALA A 218 -20.67 -8.05 28.39
CA ALA A 218 -21.87 -8.42 29.16
C ALA A 218 -23.06 -7.47 28.95
N PRO A 219 -22.87 -6.13 28.81
CA PRO A 219 -23.98 -5.21 28.54
C PRO A 219 -24.52 -5.30 27.12
N PHE A 220 -23.80 -5.93 26.19
CA PHE A 220 -24.15 -5.98 24.77
C PHE A 220 -25.34 -6.91 24.54
N LYS A 221 -26.52 -6.34 24.41
CA LYS A 221 -27.76 -7.12 24.38
C LYS A 221 -28.09 -7.61 22.97
N ARG A 222 -28.50 -8.86 22.88
CA ARG A 222 -29.13 -9.40 21.68
C ARG A 222 -30.36 -8.59 21.28
N ARG A 223 -30.49 -8.35 19.98
CA ARG A 223 -31.67 -7.76 19.38
C ARG A 223 -32.12 -8.64 18.21
N ALA A 224 -33.42 -8.67 17.94
CA ALA A 224 -33.91 -9.35 16.77
C ALA A 224 -33.38 -8.63 15.50
N ARG A 225 -32.72 -9.35 14.62
CA ARG A 225 -32.24 -8.90 13.33
C ARG A 225 -33.02 -9.59 12.23
N GLN A 226 -33.39 -8.83 11.22
CA GLN A 226 -33.95 -9.38 9.98
C GLN A 226 -32.94 -9.09 8.86
N PRO A 227 -32.02 -10.05 8.57
CA PRO A 227 -31.10 -9.84 7.47
C PRO A 227 -31.89 -9.63 6.17
N PRO A 228 -31.47 -8.66 5.33
CA PRO A 228 -32.16 -8.42 4.06
C PRO A 228 -32.06 -9.65 3.17
N VAL A 229 -33.14 -9.96 2.48
CA VAL A 229 -33.15 -10.99 1.43
C VAL A 229 -32.44 -10.42 0.21
N LEU A 230 -31.26 -10.93 -0.09
CA LEU A 230 -30.49 -10.49 -1.25
C LEU A 230 -31.02 -11.20 -2.51
N PRO A 231 -31.29 -10.46 -3.59
CA PRO A 231 -31.73 -11.07 -4.84
C PRO A 231 -30.56 -11.79 -5.52
N ASN A 232 -30.81 -12.96 -6.06
CA ASN A 232 -29.82 -13.63 -6.90
C ASN A 232 -29.65 -12.90 -8.22
N GLU A 233 -28.42 -12.67 -8.65
CA GLU A 233 -28.15 -12.12 -9.98
C GLU A 233 -28.57 -13.15 -11.04
N PRO A 234 -29.37 -12.72 -12.06
CA PRO A 234 -29.76 -13.63 -13.14
C PRO A 234 -28.58 -14.01 -14.03
N VAL A 235 -28.63 -15.20 -14.61
CA VAL A 235 -27.64 -15.67 -15.58
C VAL A 235 -27.50 -14.64 -16.71
N THR A 236 -26.28 -14.33 -17.07
CA THR A 236 -25.97 -13.40 -18.17
C THR A 236 -26.27 -14.10 -19.50
N MET A 237 -27.23 -13.60 -20.24
CA MET A 237 -27.73 -14.20 -21.50
C MET A 237 -27.13 -13.56 -22.76
N SER A 238 -26.33 -12.53 -22.61
CA SER A 238 -25.63 -11.84 -23.71
C SER A 238 -24.48 -11.01 -23.14
N PRO A 239 -23.44 -10.73 -23.91
CA PRO A 239 -22.35 -9.84 -23.49
C PRO A 239 -22.89 -8.49 -22.98
N ARG A 240 -22.28 -7.98 -21.91
CA ARG A 240 -22.56 -6.66 -21.36
C ARG A 240 -21.34 -5.77 -21.58
N ILE A 241 -21.50 -4.61 -22.18
CA ILE A 241 -20.39 -3.73 -22.48
C ILE A 241 -20.74 -2.32 -22.00
N ALA A 242 -19.89 -1.77 -21.16
CA ALA A 242 -19.94 -0.36 -20.78
C ALA A 242 -18.61 0.32 -21.10
N ARG A 243 -18.72 1.57 -21.56
CA ARG A 243 -17.57 2.41 -21.88
C ARG A 243 -17.71 3.73 -21.20
N GLU A 244 -16.62 4.18 -20.62
CA GLU A 244 -16.50 5.54 -20.09
C GLU A 244 -15.27 6.20 -20.70
N THR A 245 -15.42 7.43 -21.14
CA THR A 245 -14.33 8.24 -21.69
C THR A 245 -14.02 9.37 -20.74
N GLY A 246 -12.73 9.64 -20.55
CA GLY A 246 -12.29 10.67 -19.63
C GLY A 246 -10.86 11.13 -19.92
N PRO A 247 -10.25 11.87 -18.99
CA PRO A 247 -8.88 12.38 -19.12
C PRO A 247 -7.84 11.27 -18.88
N TYR A 248 -8.04 10.11 -19.50
CA TYR A 248 -7.16 8.96 -19.39
C TYR A 248 -6.08 9.03 -20.45
N GLN A 249 -4.90 8.48 -20.16
CA GLN A 249 -3.78 8.41 -21.12
C GLN A 249 -3.71 7.06 -21.82
N VAL A 250 -4.21 6.02 -21.17
CA VAL A 250 -4.22 4.63 -21.65
C VAL A 250 -5.62 4.06 -21.60
N THR A 251 -5.91 3.10 -22.46
CA THR A 251 -7.14 2.34 -22.39
C THR A 251 -6.99 1.21 -21.37
N ARG A 252 -8.01 1.04 -20.50
CA ARG A 252 -8.09 -0.03 -19.51
C ARG A 252 -9.35 -0.86 -19.77
N VAL A 253 -9.22 -2.16 -19.67
CA VAL A 253 -10.36 -3.07 -19.74
C VAL A 253 -10.39 -3.97 -18.51
N HIS A 254 -11.58 -4.09 -17.90
CA HIS A 254 -11.96 -5.23 -17.08
C HIS A 254 -12.90 -6.11 -17.90
N TRP A 255 -12.52 -7.36 -18.04
CA TRP A 255 -13.28 -8.38 -18.73
C TRP A 255 -13.63 -9.46 -17.72
N ALA A 256 -14.91 -9.61 -17.38
CA ALA A 256 -15.31 -10.45 -16.27
C ALA A 256 -16.47 -11.38 -16.62
N TYR A 257 -16.55 -12.48 -15.88
CA TYR A 257 -17.58 -13.51 -15.96
C TYR A 257 -18.15 -13.77 -14.56
N HIS A 258 -19.44 -14.03 -14.45
CA HIS A 258 -20.05 -14.42 -13.19
C HIS A 258 -19.57 -15.79 -12.74
N THR A 259 -19.25 -15.92 -11.47
CA THR A 259 -18.81 -17.16 -10.82
C THR A 259 -19.52 -17.39 -9.48
N VAL A 260 -18.87 -18.07 -8.58
CA VAL A 260 -19.40 -18.64 -7.35
C VAL A 260 -18.97 -17.88 -6.09
N SER A 261 -19.58 -18.24 -4.95
CA SER A 261 -19.14 -17.79 -3.62
C SER A 261 -17.89 -18.54 -3.15
N LEU A 262 -17.24 -18.03 -2.09
CA LEU A 262 -16.00 -18.56 -1.52
C LEU A 262 -16.14 -20.02 -1.04
N ASP A 263 -17.30 -20.39 -0.49
CA ASP A 263 -17.59 -21.72 0.04
C ASP A 263 -17.94 -22.76 -1.04
N HIS A 264 -18.00 -22.34 -2.30
CA HIS A 264 -18.33 -23.25 -3.41
C HIS A 264 -17.15 -24.15 -3.76
N PRO A 265 -17.38 -25.44 -4.09
CA PRO A 265 -16.30 -26.38 -4.44
C PRO A 265 -15.44 -25.99 -5.63
N ASP A 266 -15.92 -25.14 -6.53
CA ASP A 266 -15.20 -24.67 -7.70
C ASP A 266 -14.28 -23.46 -7.42
N ALA A 267 -14.44 -22.78 -6.29
CA ALA A 267 -13.66 -21.57 -5.97
C ALA A 267 -12.14 -21.82 -5.97
N PRO A 268 -11.60 -22.90 -5.36
CA PRO A 268 -10.16 -23.18 -5.43
C PRO A 268 -9.64 -23.43 -6.86
N ALA A 269 -10.45 -24.01 -7.72
CA ALA A 269 -10.06 -24.25 -9.11
C ALA A 269 -10.08 -22.94 -9.93
N LEU A 270 -11.00 -22.03 -9.66
CA LEU A 270 -11.04 -20.70 -10.27
C LEU A 270 -9.83 -19.87 -9.89
N ASP A 271 -9.40 -19.91 -8.62
CA ASP A 271 -8.21 -19.19 -8.18
C ASP A 271 -6.94 -19.74 -8.86
N LEU A 272 -6.79 -21.07 -8.94
CA LEU A 272 -5.67 -21.67 -9.65
C LEU A 272 -5.71 -21.36 -11.16
N LEU A 273 -6.90 -21.36 -11.77
CA LEU A 273 -7.08 -20.96 -13.17
C LEU A 273 -6.66 -19.50 -13.39
N ALA A 274 -7.04 -18.59 -12.50
CA ALA A 274 -6.60 -17.20 -12.56
C ALA A 274 -5.07 -17.10 -12.52
N GLY A 275 -4.44 -17.86 -11.61
CA GLY A 275 -2.99 -17.93 -11.49
C GLY A 275 -2.32 -18.43 -12.79
N ILE A 276 -2.84 -19.47 -13.42
CA ILE A 276 -2.30 -20.02 -14.67
C ILE A 276 -2.47 -19.05 -15.84
N LEU A 277 -3.65 -18.41 -15.91
CA LEU A 277 -3.95 -17.50 -17.01
C LEU A 277 -3.23 -16.15 -16.89
N GLY A 278 -3.05 -15.62 -15.69
CA GLY A 278 -2.64 -14.22 -15.53
C GLY A 278 -1.62 -13.89 -14.44
N ASP A 279 -1.11 -14.87 -13.67
CA ASP A 279 -0.11 -14.61 -12.63
C ASP A 279 1.30 -14.89 -13.11
N GLY A 280 2.04 -13.82 -13.30
CA GLY A 280 3.43 -13.85 -13.75
C GLY A 280 3.57 -13.92 -15.28
N ARG A 281 4.82 -13.80 -15.72
CA ARG A 281 5.17 -13.71 -17.15
C ARG A 281 4.97 -15.02 -17.91
N SER A 282 5.17 -16.13 -17.26
CA SER A 282 4.90 -17.44 -17.85
C SER A 282 3.41 -17.79 -17.88
N SER A 283 2.54 -16.88 -17.42
CA SER A 283 1.10 -17.03 -17.53
C SER A 283 0.65 -16.88 -18.98
N ILE A 284 -0.39 -17.61 -19.31
CA ILE A 284 -0.81 -17.81 -20.72
C ILE A 284 -1.15 -16.48 -21.40
N LEU A 285 -1.92 -15.61 -20.75
CA LEU A 285 -2.32 -14.32 -21.32
C LEU A 285 -1.15 -13.35 -21.43
N TYR A 286 -0.29 -13.33 -20.41
CA TYR A 286 0.85 -12.42 -20.41
C TYR A 286 1.87 -12.80 -21.50
N ASP A 287 2.23 -14.06 -21.60
CA ASP A 287 3.13 -14.57 -22.65
C ASP A 287 2.59 -14.26 -24.06
N ALA A 288 1.28 -14.52 -24.29
CA ALA A 288 0.67 -14.29 -25.59
C ALA A 288 0.57 -12.81 -25.94
N LEU A 289 -0.13 -12.00 -25.12
CA LEU A 289 -0.51 -10.64 -25.50
C LEU A 289 0.60 -9.61 -25.26
N ARG A 290 1.44 -9.85 -24.24
CA ARG A 290 2.50 -8.89 -23.93
C ARG A 290 3.84 -9.27 -24.55
N GLU A 291 4.30 -10.51 -24.35
CA GLU A 291 5.65 -10.91 -24.74
C GLU A 291 5.75 -11.20 -26.25
N LYS A 292 4.73 -11.86 -26.83
CA LYS A 292 4.75 -12.24 -28.24
C LYS A 292 4.12 -11.18 -29.15
N GLU A 293 2.97 -10.65 -28.77
CA GLU A 293 2.17 -9.78 -29.65
C GLU A 293 2.33 -8.28 -29.36
N HIS A 294 2.92 -7.89 -28.21
CA HIS A 294 3.14 -6.50 -27.79
C HIS A 294 1.88 -5.64 -27.84
N LEU A 295 0.72 -6.23 -27.52
CA LEU A 295 -0.58 -5.57 -27.59
C LEU A 295 -0.88 -4.78 -26.32
N VAL A 296 -0.36 -5.23 -25.16
CA VAL A 296 -0.72 -4.68 -23.84
C VAL A 296 0.52 -4.24 -23.04
N HIS A 297 0.35 -3.25 -22.20
CA HIS A 297 1.35 -2.84 -21.20
C HIS A 297 1.32 -3.76 -19.99
N SER A 298 0.12 -4.13 -19.55
CA SER A 298 -0.11 -5.10 -18.48
C SER A 298 -1.34 -5.93 -18.77
N ILE A 299 -1.33 -7.17 -18.33
CA ILE A 299 -2.49 -8.07 -18.33
C ILE A 299 -2.35 -9.04 -17.17
N ASN A 300 -3.45 -9.26 -16.46
CA ASN A 300 -3.55 -10.24 -15.39
C ASN A 300 -4.94 -10.87 -15.38
N ALA A 301 -5.07 -12.04 -14.80
CA ALA A 301 -6.36 -12.64 -14.48
C ALA A 301 -6.53 -12.73 -12.95
N TRP A 302 -7.77 -12.68 -12.50
CA TRP A 302 -8.12 -12.69 -11.08
C TRP A 302 -9.45 -13.42 -10.87
N SER A 303 -9.60 -13.98 -9.68
CA SER A 303 -10.83 -14.57 -9.18
C SER A 303 -11.24 -13.82 -7.92
N HIS A 304 -12.49 -13.43 -7.82
CA HIS A 304 -13.06 -12.78 -6.66
C HIS A 304 -14.33 -13.51 -6.25
N THR A 305 -14.25 -14.24 -5.14
CA THR A 305 -15.30 -15.08 -4.60
C THR A 305 -15.77 -14.57 -3.24
N PRO A 306 -16.68 -13.57 -3.20
CA PRO A 306 -17.25 -13.03 -1.96
C PRO A 306 -18.30 -13.98 -1.34
N ALA A 307 -19.08 -13.49 -0.37
CA ALA A 307 -20.13 -14.27 0.30
C ALA A 307 -21.25 -14.73 -0.65
N GLN A 308 -21.50 -13.96 -1.72
CA GLN A 308 -22.46 -14.29 -2.77
C GLN A 308 -21.70 -14.61 -4.07
N GLY A 309 -22.42 -14.83 -5.19
CA GLY A 309 -21.78 -15.11 -6.47
C GLY A 309 -20.78 -14.02 -6.88
N GLY A 310 -19.58 -14.46 -7.26
CA GLY A 310 -18.43 -13.61 -7.56
C GLY A 310 -18.18 -13.37 -9.04
N LEU A 311 -16.97 -12.93 -9.34
CA LEU A 311 -16.47 -12.67 -10.68
C LEU A 311 -15.12 -13.33 -10.89
N PHE A 312 -14.95 -13.93 -12.06
CA PHE A 312 -13.63 -14.24 -12.63
C PHE A 312 -13.31 -13.20 -13.68
N GLY A 313 -12.13 -12.59 -13.64
CA GLY A 313 -11.84 -11.48 -14.53
C GLY A 313 -10.43 -11.46 -15.10
N ILE A 314 -10.31 -10.70 -16.18
CA ILE A 314 -9.06 -10.35 -16.85
C ILE A 314 -8.99 -8.82 -16.87
N SER A 315 -7.87 -8.27 -16.45
CA SER A 315 -7.62 -6.84 -16.50
C SER A 315 -6.45 -6.57 -17.43
N ALA A 316 -6.61 -5.61 -18.33
CA ALA A 316 -5.53 -5.22 -19.23
C ALA A 316 -5.45 -3.70 -19.40
N THR A 317 -4.22 -3.22 -19.62
CA THR A 317 -3.92 -1.82 -19.94
C THR A 317 -3.12 -1.77 -21.24
N PHE A 318 -3.52 -0.89 -22.16
CA PHE A 318 -2.93 -0.82 -23.49
C PHE A 318 -3.10 0.57 -24.13
N ASP A 319 -2.38 0.82 -25.23
CA ASP A 319 -2.46 2.08 -25.95
C ASP A 319 -3.85 2.31 -26.56
N PRO A 320 -4.31 3.57 -26.62
CA PRO A 320 -5.51 3.91 -27.37
C PRO A 320 -5.43 3.41 -28.82
N GLY A 321 -6.55 2.90 -29.33
CA GLY A 321 -6.65 2.34 -30.69
C GLY A 321 -6.29 0.86 -30.83
N LYS A 322 -5.69 0.22 -29.84
CA LYS A 322 -5.43 -1.23 -29.84
C LYS A 322 -6.60 -2.08 -29.31
N GLU A 323 -7.70 -1.46 -28.88
CA GLU A 323 -8.81 -2.14 -28.21
C GLU A 323 -9.31 -3.37 -28.97
N ALA A 324 -9.67 -3.22 -30.24
CA ALA A 324 -10.21 -4.32 -31.03
C ALA A 324 -9.23 -5.50 -31.15
N ALA A 325 -7.92 -5.21 -31.29
CA ALA A 325 -6.87 -6.24 -31.37
C ALA A 325 -6.70 -6.95 -30.02
N VAL A 326 -6.70 -6.20 -28.91
CA VAL A 326 -6.56 -6.76 -27.57
C VAL A 326 -7.74 -7.65 -27.22
N LEU A 327 -8.97 -7.19 -27.45
CA LEU A 327 -10.19 -8.00 -27.19
C LEU A 327 -10.20 -9.27 -28.04
N ALA A 328 -9.86 -9.18 -29.33
CA ALA A 328 -9.78 -10.34 -30.20
C ALA A 328 -8.69 -11.34 -29.75
N ALA A 329 -7.54 -10.84 -29.30
CA ALA A 329 -6.45 -11.67 -28.79
C ALA A 329 -6.82 -12.37 -27.47
N ILE A 330 -7.48 -11.69 -26.52
CA ILE A 330 -7.99 -12.33 -25.31
C ILE A 330 -8.95 -13.48 -25.66
N HIS A 331 -9.93 -13.22 -26.52
CA HIS A 331 -10.87 -14.27 -26.95
C HIS A 331 -10.17 -15.47 -27.60
N ARG A 332 -9.21 -15.21 -28.48
CA ARG A 332 -8.44 -16.27 -29.16
C ARG A 332 -7.68 -17.12 -28.15
N VAL A 333 -6.92 -16.47 -27.25
CA VAL A 333 -6.10 -17.16 -26.24
C VAL A 333 -6.95 -17.99 -25.30
N LEU A 334 -8.09 -17.49 -24.82
CA LEU A 334 -9.00 -18.27 -23.98
C LEU A 334 -9.53 -19.52 -24.69
N ARG A 335 -9.89 -19.43 -25.99
CA ARG A 335 -10.35 -20.60 -26.78
C ARG A 335 -9.23 -21.60 -27.05
N GLU A 336 -8.01 -21.12 -27.35
CA GLU A 336 -6.83 -21.97 -27.51
C GLU A 336 -6.51 -22.73 -26.23
N THR A 337 -6.61 -22.04 -25.08
CA THR A 337 -6.42 -22.63 -23.75
C THR A 337 -7.46 -23.72 -23.45
N ALA A 338 -8.71 -23.50 -23.81
CA ALA A 338 -9.77 -24.50 -23.60
C ALA A 338 -9.56 -25.80 -24.41
N GLY A 339 -8.81 -25.72 -25.49
CA GLY A 339 -8.45 -26.88 -26.35
C GLY A 339 -7.09 -27.50 -26.02
N THR A 340 -6.34 -26.96 -25.04
CA THR A 340 -4.96 -27.40 -24.77
C THR A 340 -4.82 -27.82 -23.31
N PRO A 341 -4.39 -29.06 -23.00
CA PRO A 341 -4.18 -29.47 -21.61
C PRO A 341 -3.20 -28.56 -20.85
N PHE A 342 -3.53 -28.24 -19.60
CA PHE A 342 -2.59 -27.57 -18.71
C PHE A 342 -1.44 -28.50 -18.36
N THR A 343 -0.23 -28.00 -18.41
CA THR A 343 0.94 -28.82 -18.07
C THR A 343 1.04 -29.01 -16.55
N ASP A 344 1.64 -30.10 -16.11
CA ASP A 344 1.94 -30.38 -14.71
C ASP A 344 2.74 -29.25 -14.07
N GLU A 345 3.60 -28.58 -14.83
CA GLU A 345 4.40 -27.45 -14.39
C GLU A 345 3.53 -26.22 -14.10
N GLN A 346 2.57 -25.88 -14.97
CA GLN A 346 1.63 -24.79 -14.78
C GLN A 346 0.77 -24.99 -13.53
N ILE A 347 0.22 -26.20 -13.37
CA ILE A 347 -0.60 -26.58 -12.21
C ILE A 347 0.24 -26.56 -10.93
N ALA A 348 1.45 -27.10 -10.96
CA ALA A 348 2.35 -27.11 -9.82
C ALA A 348 2.78 -25.69 -9.41
N LYS A 349 3.01 -24.80 -10.38
CA LYS A 349 3.31 -23.39 -10.13
C LYS A 349 2.13 -22.69 -9.43
N ALA A 350 0.92 -22.79 -9.98
CA ALA A 350 -0.27 -22.16 -9.41
C ALA A 350 -0.54 -22.65 -7.98
N ARG A 351 -0.43 -23.97 -7.73
CA ARG A 351 -0.56 -24.55 -6.40
C ARG A 351 0.52 -24.03 -5.43
N ARG A 352 1.78 -23.86 -5.88
CA ARG A 352 2.84 -23.31 -5.01
C ARG A 352 2.57 -21.86 -4.66
N ASN A 353 2.16 -21.04 -5.62
CA ASN A 353 1.83 -19.65 -5.37
C ASN A 353 0.68 -19.52 -4.35
N HIS A 354 -0.34 -20.38 -4.49
CA HIS A 354 -1.45 -20.42 -3.53
C HIS A 354 -0.99 -20.84 -2.11
N ILE A 355 -0.15 -21.87 -2.00
CA ILE A 355 0.46 -22.29 -0.73
C ILE A 355 1.23 -21.14 -0.08
N ILE A 356 2.01 -20.41 -0.87
CA ILE A 356 2.83 -19.28 -0.38
C ILE A 356 1.94 -18.15 0.13
N SER A 357 0.87 -17.84 -0.60
CA SER A 357 -0.10 -16.83 -0.19
C SER A 357 -0.75 -17.18 1.15
N GLU A 358 -1.24 -18.42 1.29
CA GLU A 358 -1.87 -18.89 2.52
C GLU A 358 -0.91 -18.90 3.73
N LEU A 359 0.31 -19.40 3.54
CA LEU A 359 1.33 -19.38 4.59
C LEU A 359 1.81 -17.96 4.89
N GLY A 360 1.83 -17.10 3.88
CA GLY A 360 2.20 -15.68 4.03
C GLY A 360 1.27 -14.92 4.97
N SER A 361 -0.02 -15.20 4.93
CA SER A 361 -1.00 -14.58 5.83
C SER A 361 -0.75 -14.91 7.31
N LEU A 362 -0.07 -16.04 7.60
CA LEU A 362 0.24 -16.45 8.97
C LEU A 362 1.49 -15.77 9.56
N GLN A 363 2.21 -14.96 8.79
CA GLN A 363 3.46 -14.33 9.26
C GLN A 363 3.23 -13.21 10.28
N THR A 364 2.05 -12.60 10.29
CA THR A 364 1.71 -11.52 11.21
C THR A 364 0.47 -11.84 12.03
N MET A 365 0.36 -11.28 13.23
CA MET A 365 -0.82 -11.45 14.09
C MET A 365 -2.08 -10.94 13.39
N SER A 366 -1.98 -9.80 12.71
CA SER A 366 -3.09 -9.19 11.95
C SER A 366 -3.52 -10.06 10.76
N GLY A 367 -2.56 -10.65 10.03
CA GLY A 367 -2.84 -11.59 8.94
C GLY A 367 -3.54 -12.85 9.41
N GLN A 368 -3.08 -13.44 10.54
CA GLN A 368 -3.74 -14.58 11.18
C GLN A 368 -5.17 -14.22 11.62
N ALA A 369 -5.35 -13.08 12.30
CA ALA A 369 -6.67 -12.62 12.74
C ALA A 369 -7.62 -12.43 11.54
N SER A 370 -7.13 -11.86 10.44
CA SER A 370 -7.91 -11.69 9.21
C SER A 370 -8.31 -13.03 8.57
N SER A 371 -7.39 -14.00 8.52
CA SER A 371 -7.67 -15.33 7.98
C SER A 371 -8.75 -16.06 8.81
N TYR A 372 -8.64 -16.04 10.13
CA TYR A 372 -9.62 -16.68 11.01
C TYR A 372 -10.96 -15.97 11.00
N GLY A 373 -10.97 -14.64 11.02
CA GLY A 373 -12.17 -13.82 10.92
C GLY A 373 -12.93 -14.07 9.60
N ALA A 374 -12.22 -14.11 8.49
CA ALA A 374 -12.79 -14.42 7.19
C ALA A 374 -13.36 -15.85 7.14
N GLY A 375 -12.61 -16.85 7.63
CA GLY A 375 -13.07 -18.23 7.71
C GLY A 375 -14.37 -18.36 8.51
N GLU A 376 -14.42 -17.80 9.71
CA GLU A 376 -15.64 -17.78 10.53
C GLU A 376 -16.79 -17.03 9.84
N TYR A 377 -16.52 -15.86 9.28
CA TYR A 377 -17.54 -15.03 8.67
C TYR A 377 -18.17 -15.67 7.43
N TYR A 378 -17.35 -16.14 6.48
CA TYR A 378 -17.86 -16.67 5.22
C TYR A 378 -18.39 -18.09 5.31
N THR A 379 -17.87 -18.91 6.21
CA THR A 379 -18.13 -20.36 6.20
C THR A 379 -18.54 -20.92 7.56
N GLY A 380 -18.50 -20.13 8.63
CA GLY A 380 -18.71 -20.59 10.00
C GLY A 380 -17.58 -21.49 10.51
N ASN A 381 -16.45 -21.55 9.80
CA ASN A 381 -15.30 -22.36 10.17
C ASN A 381 -14.02 -21.50 10.17
N PRO A 382 -13.49 -21.11 11.35
CA PRO A 382 -12.33 -20.26 11.43
C PRO A 382 -11.03 -20.92 10.89
N ARG A 383 -11.05 -22.24 10.64
CA ARG A 383 -9.96 -23.02 10.02
C ARG A 383 -10.24 -23.31 8.55
N PHE A 384 -11.06 -22.52 7.89
CA PHE A 384 -11.46 -22.73 6.50
C PHE A 384 -10.25 -22.75 5.54
N SER A 385 -9.22 -21.96 5.80
CA SER A 385 -7.98 -21.96 5.02
C SER A 385 -7.33 -23.33 4.87
N GLU A 386 -7.44 -24.21 5.89
CA GLU A 386 -6.95 -25.59 5.79
C GLU A 386 -7.72 -26.41 4.75
N GLN A 387 -9.05 -26.29 4.77
CA GLN A 387 -9.93 -27.00 3.82
C GLN A 387 -9.75 -26.46 2.41
N TYR A 388 -9.60 -25.13 2.29
CA TYR A 388 -9.41 -24.47 1.02
C TYR A 388 -8.07 -24.86 0.37
N LEU A 389 -6.99 -24.85 1.14
CA LEU A 389 -5.68 -25.31 0.68
C LEU A 389 -5.70 -26.80 0.30
N GLU A 390 -6.35 -27.65 1.10
CA GLU A 390 -6.49 -29.09 0.78
C GLU A 390 -7.26 -29.29 -0.52
N ALA A 391 -8.32 -28.52 -0.76
CA ALA A 391 -9.09 -28.56 -2.01
C ALA A 391 -8.23 -28.09 -3.19
N SER A 392 -7.50 -26.99 -3.05
CA SER A 392 -6.60 -26.46 -4.08
C SER A 392 -5.52 -27.48 -4.50
N LEU A 393 -4.99 -28.26 -3.55
CA LEU A 393 -3.99 -29.30 -3.82
C LEU A 393 -4.54 -30.49 -4.62
N LYS A 394 -5.87 -30.66 -4.65
CA LYS A 394 -6.54 -31.75 -5.39
C LYS A 394 -6.99 -31.34 -6.78
N VAL A 395 -6.99 -30.05 -7.11
CA VAL A 395 -7.40 -29.55 -8.43
C VAL A 395 -6.45 -30.08 -9.50
N ASP A 396 -6.95 -30.82 -10.47
CA ASP A 396 -6.21 -31.34 -11.61
C ASP A 396 -6.57 -30.63 -12.91
N ASP A 397 -5.93 -31.04 -14.01
CA ASP A 397 -6.18 -30.51 -15.34
C ASP A 397 -7.65 -30.62 -15.76
N ALA A 398 -8.30 -31.77 -15.49
CA ALA A 398 -9.71 -31.99 -15.82
C ALA A 398 -10.62 -30.99 -15.10
N LYS A 399 -10.34 -30.72 -13.82
CA LYS A 399 -11.11 -29.74 -13.03
C LYS A 399 -10.87 -28.30 -13.49
N LEU A 400 -9.66 -27.94 -13.88
CA LEU A 400 -9.35 -26.63 -14.45
C LEU A 400 -10.09 -26.40 -15.76
N HIS A 401 -10.14 -27.41 -16.66
CA HIS A 401 -10.92 -27.32 -17.89
C HIS A 401 -12.42 -27.25 -17.63
N GLU A 402 -12.93 -28.01 -16.65
CA GLU A 402 -14.34 -27.95 -16.27
C GLU A 402 -14.74 -26.52 -15.87
N VAL A 403 -13.95 -25.84 -15.01
CA VAL A 403 -14.28 -24.48 -14.57
C VAL A 403 -14.03 -23.44 -15.67
N LEU A 404 -12.99 -23.61 -16.49
CA LEU A 404 -12.75 -22.76 -17.65
C LEU A 404 -13.91 -22.84 -18.65
N ASP A 405 -14.37 -24.04 -18.97
CA ASP A 405 -15.46 -24.25 -19.91
C ASP A 405 -16.78 -23.67 -19.36
N ARG A 406 -17.12 -24.03 -18.11
CA ARG A 406 -18.38 -23.63 -17.46
C ARG A 406 -18.50 -22.12 -17.26
N TYR A 407 -17.46 -21.47 -16.70
CA TYR A 407 -17.57 -20.08 -16.22
C TYR A 407 -17.04 -19.06 -17.23
N VAL A 408 -16.20 -19.48 -18.18
CA VAL A 408 -15.57 -18.56 -19.14
C VAL A 408 -16.04 -18.81 -20.56
N ILE A 409 -15.88 -20.04 -21.07
CA ILE A 409 -16.11 -20.35 -22.50
C ILE A 409 -17.61 -20.40 -22.83
N GLN A 410 -18.43 -21.01 -21.97
CA GLN A 410 -19.89 -21.13 -22.16
C GLN A 410 -20.67 -19.95 -21.60
N SER A 411 -19.99 -19.02 -20.92
CA SER A 411 -20.59 -17.84 -20.31
C SER A 411 -20.46 -16.61 -21.18
N HIS A 412 -21.25 -15.61 -20.90
CA HIS A 412 -21.15 -14.31 -21.55
C HIS A 412 -20.39 -13.33 -20.67
N GLU A 413 -19.46 -12.63 -21.28
CA GLU A 413 -18.60 -11.65 -20.64
C GLU A 413 -19.30 -10.33 -20.29
N THR A 414 -18.74 -9.66 -19.32
CA THR A 414 -18.95 -8.25 -19.02
C THR A 414 -17.66 -7.50 -19.30
N LEU A 415 -17.74 -6.47 -20.13
CA LEU A 415 -16.64 -5.57 -20.45
C LEU A 415 -16.90 -4.19 -19.86
N ALA A 416 -16.01 -3.75 -18.99
CA ALA A 416 -15.92 -2.37 -18.55
C ALA A 416 -14.66 -1.74 -19.15
N ILE A 417 -14.81 -0.68 -19.92
CA ILE A 417 -13.73 -0.06 -20.68
C ILE A 417 -13.62 1.41 -20.32
N LEU A 418 -12.45 1.82 -19.84
CA LEU A 418 -12.08 3.23 -19.74
C LEU A 418 -11.13 3.57 -20.88
N SER A 419 -11.46 4.61 -21.62
CA SER A 419 -10.64 5.09 -22.73
C SER A 419 -10.48 6.61 -22.72
N PRO A 420 -9.39 7.14 -23.31
CA PRO A 420 -9.25 8.57 -23.52
C PRO A 420 -10.48 9.13 -24.27
N ALA A 421 -10.87 10.36 -23.94
CA ALA A 421 -11.90 11.05 -24.69
C ALA A 421 -11.47 11.16 -26.17
N PRO A 422 -12.37 10.98 -27.16
CA PRO A 422 -12.04 11.14 -28.57
C PRO A 422 -11.57 12.57 -28.78
N SER A 423 -10.28 12.78 -28.84
CA SER A 423 -9.69 14.00 -29.39
C SER A 423 -9.95 13.97 -30.89
N GLY A 424 -10.64 14.97 -31.42
CA GLY A 424 -10.77 15.12 -32.87
C GLY A 424 -9.40 15.05 -33.50
N ALA A 425 -9.23 14.09 -34.43
CA ALA A 425 -8.06 13.85 -35.26
C ALA A 425 -6.74 14.15 -34.53
N VAL A 426 -6.25 13.18 -33.77
CA VAL A 426 -4.82 13.15 -33.46
C VAL A 426 -4.13 12.71 -34.74
N THR A 427 -3.74 13.68 -35.54
CA THR A 427 -2.50 13.56 -36.27
C THR A 427 -1.46 13.12 -35.27
N ASN A 428 -0.64 12.14 -35.64
CA ASN A 428 0.62 11.84 -34.95
C ASN A 428 1.39 13.17 -34.80
N VAL A 429 1.11 13.87 -33.74
CA VAL A 429 2.05 14.74 -33.10
C VAL A 429 2.95 13.74 -32.38
N VAL A 430 4.09 13.40 -33.00
CA VAL A 430 5.32 13.41 -32.22
C VAL A 430 5.14 14.62 -31.34
N SER A 431 4.83 14.40 -30.10
CA SER A 431 4.86 15.44 -29.13
C SER A 431 6.34 15.87 -29.11
N ASP A 432 6.65 16.92 -29.86
CA ASP A 432 7.28 18.01 -29.16
C ASP A 432 6.32 18.28 -28.02
N GLY A 433 6.50 17.50 -27.02
CA GLY A 433 5.75 17.57 -25.77
C GLY A 433 6.24 18.72 -24.97
N ALA A 434 5.99 19.83 -25.48
CA ALA A 434 5.54 20.93 -24.72
C ALA A 434 4.04 20.65 -24.45
N THR A 435 3.71 19.71 -23.59
CA THR A 435 2.78 20.06 -22.53
C THR A 435 3.34 21.39 -22.07
N SER A 436 2.70 22.50 -22.52
CA SER A 436 3.07 23.81 -22.06
C SER A 436 3.20 23.66 -20.57
N ASN A 437 4.44 23.72 -20.10
CA ASN A 437 4.73 23.60 -18.70
C ASN A 437 4.06 24.82 -18.08
N LEU A 438 2.82 24.65 -17.64
CA LEU A 438 2.13 25.60 -16.77
C LEU A 438 2.81 25.61 -15.39
N MET A 439 4.04 25.10 -15.31
CA MET A 439 4.90 25.19 -14.13
C MET A 439 5.71 26.47 -14.22
N THR A 440 5.60 27.25 -13.17
CA THR A 440 6.33 28.50 -13.02
C THR A 440 7.20 28.40 -11.78
N ARG A 441 8.52 28.62 -11.94
CA ARG A 441 9.44 28.81 -10.83
C ARG A 441 9.47 30.27 -10.44
N LEU A 442 9.15 30.56 -9.23
CA LEU A 442 9.15 31.84 -8.59
C LEU A 442 10.11 31.81 -7.39
N GLU A 443 10.31 32.95 -6.77
CA GLU A 443 11.09 33.09 -5.54
C GLU A 443 10.36 34.02 -4.58
N LEU A 444 10.27 33.66 -3.32
CA LEU A 444 9.72 34.52 -2.30
C LEU A 444 10.71 35.63 -1.92
N SER A 445 10.25 36.69 -1.27
CA SER A 445 11.08 37.81 -0.86
C SER A 445 12.27 37.43 0.04
N ASN A 446 12.21 36.28 0.70
CA ASN A 446 13.26 35.72 1.54
C ASN A 446 14.15 34.69 0.82
N GLY A 447 14.01 34.52 -0.50
CA GLY A 447 14.84 33.65 -1.32
C GLY A 447 14.37 32.20 -1.41
N ILE A 448 13.24 31.81 -0.82
CA ILE A 448 12.69 30.44 -0.93
C ILE A 448 12.18 30.22 -2.35
N PRO A 449 12.64 29.19 -3.07
CA PRO A 449 12.09 28.82 -4.38
C PRO A 449 10.67 28.28 -4.22
N LEU A 450 9.78 28.79 -5.07
CA LEU A 450 8.39 28.37 -5.17
C LEU A 450 8.10 27.85 -6.57
N ILE A 451 7.67 26.60 -6.67
CA ILE A 451 7.25 25.96 -7.89
C ILE A 451 5.72 25.94 -7.93
N VAL A 452 5.13 26.47 -8.98
CA VAL A 452 3.68 26.51 -9.16
C VAL A 452 3.30 25.79 -10.44
N ARG A 453 2.29 24.92 -10.35
CA ARG A 453 1.64 24.33 -11.51
C ARG A 453 0.14 24.55 -11.39
N GLU A 454 -0.39 25.35 -12.31
CA GLU A 454 -1.82 25.53 -12.44
C GLU A 454 -2.46 24.28 -13.06
N ASP A 455 -3.43 23.68 -12.33
CA ASP A 455 -4.19 22.52 -12.78
C ASP A 455 -5.66 22.68 -12.37
N ARG A 456 -6.46 23.19 -13.31
CA ARG A 456 -7.89 23.50 -13.10
C ARG A 456 -8.83 22.33 -13.37
N ARG A 457 -8.29 21.12 -13.60
CA ARG A 457 -9.13 19.94 -13.86
C ARG A 457 -10.05 19.63 -12.67
N LEU A 458 -9.58 19.92 -11.48
CA LEU A 458 -10.25 19.63 -10.21
C LEU A 458 -10.01 20.77 -9.22
N PRO A 459 -10.96 21.07 -8.32
CA PRO A 459 -10.82 22.16 -7.37
C PRO A 459 -9.90 21.81 -6.19
N PHE A 460 -8.78 21.11 -6.43
CA PHE A 460 -7.81 20.73 -5.41
C PHE A 460 -6.63 21.68 -5.37
N ILE A 461 -6.01 21.76 -4.19
CA ILE A 461 -4.71 22.35 -3.97
C ILE A 461 -3.81 21.38 -3.21
N PHE A 462 -2.56 21.29 -3.63
CA PHE A 462 -1.50 20.51 -2.99
C PHE A 462 -0.35 21.45 -2.68
N ILE A 463 0.08 21.46 -1.43
CA ILE A 463 1.19 22.29 -0.95
C ILE A 463 2.22 21.34 -0.35
N SER A 464 3.45 21.39 -0.86
CA SER A 464 4.56 20.63 -0.30
C SER A 464 5.70 21.56 0.05
N VAL A 465 6.20 21.45 1.27
CA VAL A 465 7.39 22.15 1.75
C VAL A 465 8.44 21.10 2.05
N ALA A 466 9.58 21.20 1.38
CA ALA A 466 10.71 20.30 1.53
C ALA A 466 11.91 21.03 2.13
N MET A 467 12.63 20.38 3.04
CA MET A 467 13.88 20.83 3.67
C MET A 467 14.90 19.69 3.65
N GLU A 468 16.19 19.97 3.44
CA GLU A 468 17.24 18.96 3.68
C GLU A 468 17.26 18.57 5.16
N GLY A 469 17.54 17.30 5.42
CA GLY A 469 17.51 16.71 6.76
C GLY A 469 17.74 15.18 6.64
N GLY A 470 17.05 14.42 7.48
CA GLY A 470 17.12 12.97 7.47
C GLY A 470 18.45 12.44 7.99
N LEU A 471 18.78 11.23 7.59
CA LEU A 471 19.94 10.49 8.09
C LEU A 471 21.27 11.25 7.93
N LEU A 472 21.44 12.05 6.87
CA LEU A 472 22.66 12.84 6.67
C LEU A 472 22.87 13.93 7.73
N SER A 473 21.85 14.30 8.46
CA SER A 473 21.86 15.25 9.57
C SER A 473 21.90 14.56 10.93
N GLU A 474 21.95 13.23 10.96
CA GLU A 474 21.89 12.42 12.16
C GLU A 474 23.20 11.65 12.43
N ASN A 475 23.36 11.19 13.64
CA ASN A 475 24.42 10.32 14.07
C ASN A 475 23.86 9.23 15.01
N THR A 476 24.70 8.33 15.47
CA THR A 476 24.26 7.19 16.30
C THR A 476 23.60 7.58 17.63
N THR A 477 23.82 8.80 18.13
CA THR A 477 23.23 9.24 19.42
C THR A 477 21.88 9.90 19.27
N ASN A 478 21.61 10.52 18.12
CA ASN A 478 20.35 11.23 17.83
C ASN A 478 19.57 10.62 16.66
N ASN A 479 19.93 9.42 16.21
CA ASN A 479 19.27 8.74 15.09
C ASN A 479 17.76 8.59 15.35
N GLY A 480 16.94 8.95 14.37
CA GLY A 480 15.49 9.00 14.45
C GLY A 480 14.92 10.36 14.86
N ILE A 481 15.77 11.36 15.11
CA ILE A 481 15.32 12.70 15.51
C ILE A 481 14.58 13.43 14.40
N THR A 482 14.93 13.19 13.13
CA THR A 482 14.23 13.78 11.99
C THR A 482 12.81 13.27 11.89
N GLN A 483 12.60 11.96 12.01
CA GLN A 483 11.28 11.37 12.02
C GLN A 483 10.46 11.89 13.20
N LEU A 484 11.05 11.88 14.40
CA LEU A 484 10.40 12.38 15.60
C LEU A 484 9.99 13.86 15.46
N ALA A 485 10.86 14.70 14.92
CA ALA A 485 10.56 16.11 14.68
C ALA A 485 9.42 16.28 13.67
N ALA A 486 9.45 15.57 12.54
CA ALA A 486 8.43 15.65 11.50
C ALA A 486 7.05 15.22 12.01
N ASP A 487 6.98 14.12 12.75
CA ASP A 487 5.73 13.60 13.31
C ASP A 487 5.13 14.55 14.38
N LEU A 488 5.98 15.30 15.06
CA LEU A 488 5.55 16.25 16.09
C LEU A 488 5.03 17.58 15.53
N LEU A 489 5.28 17.93 14.25
CA LEU A 489 4.88 19.20 13.67
C LEU A 489 3.36 19.44 13.76
N THR A 490 2.56 18.41 13.64
CA THR A 490 1.09 18.47 13.70
C THR A 490 0.53 18.20 15.10
N ARG A 491 1.38 18.01 16.12
CA ARG A 491 0.95 17.65 17.49
C ARG A 491 0.76 18.87 18.41
N GLY A 492 0.86 20.06 17.89
CA GLY A 492 0.59 21.32 18.57
C GLY A 492 1.55 22.44 18.19
N THR A 493 1.03 23.65 18.14
CA THR A 493 1.77 24.88 17.89
C THR A 493 1.66 25.80 19.11
N GLU A 494 2.31 26.94 19.06
CA GLU A 494 2.16 27.97 20.12
C GLU A 494 0.72 28.49 20.22
N SER A 495 -0.07 28.40 19.13
CA SER A 495 -1.42 28.98 19.04
C SER A 495 -2.53 27.93 19.06
N ARG A 496 -2.23 26.63 18.72
CA ARG A 496 -3.22 25.57 18.56
C ARG A 496 -2.76 24.30 19.25
N SER A 497 -3.66 23.58 19.90
CA SER A 497 -3.39 22.22 20.32
C SER A 497 -3.38 21.27 19.12
N GLY A 498 -2.77 20.09 19.24
CA GLY A 498 -2.82 19.04 18.20
C GLY A 498 -4.26 18.62 17.86
N ALA A 499 -5.15 18.59 18.86
CA ALA A 499 -6.57 18.31 18.67
C ALA A 499 -7.30 19.40 17.87
N ASP A 500 -6.93 20.68 18.08
CA ASP A 500 -7.51 21.78 17.29
C ASP A 500 -7.04 21.74 15.84
N ILE A 501 -5.76 21.50 15.61
CA ILE A 501 -5.19 21.31 14.25
C ILE A 501 -5.92 20.19 13.54
N ALA A 502 -6.04 19.02 14.17
CA ALA A 502 -6.74 17.87 13.60
C ALA A 502 -8.20 18.22 13.26
N ARG A 503 -8.91 18.88 14.19
CA ARG A 503 -10.31 19.29 13.99
C ARG A 503 -10.46 20.28 12.82
N GLU A 504 -9.60 21.30 12.73
CA GLU A 504 -9.65 22.29 11.66
C GLU A 504 -9.39 21.64 10.28
N ILE A 505 -8.42 20.75 10.17
CA ILE A 505 -8.09 20.02 8.95
C ILE A 505 -9.19 19.03 8.58
N GLU A 506 -9.59 18.16 9.50
CA GLU A 506 -10.60 17.11 9.26
C GLU A 506 -11.97 17.70 8.92
N SER A 507 -12.36 18.82 9.56
CA SER A 507 -13.62 19.51 9.24
C SER A 507 -13.68 20.04 7.79
N ARG A 508 -12.53 20.14 7.12
CA ARG A 508 -12.41 20.54 5.71
C ARG A 508 -12.19 19.35 4.79
N GLY A 509 -12.09 18.11 5.34
CA GLY A 509 -11.70 16.91 4.59
C GLY A 509 -10.34 17.06 3.93
N ALA A 510 -9.50 17.87 4.52
CA ALA A 510 -8.15 18.14 4.09
C ALA A 510 -7.17 17.22 4.82
N SER A 511 -5.94 17.16 4.34
CA SER A 511 -4.84 16.49 5.03
C SER A 511 -3.68 17.45 5.28
N LEU A 512 -3.01 17.26 6.41
CA LEU A 512 -1.78 17.98 6.79
C LEU A 512 -0.88 16.99 7.52
N SER A 513 0.32 16.76 7.03
CA SER A 513 1.26 15.79 7.59
C SER A 513 2.70 16.25 7.47
N GLY A 514 3.49 15.97 8.52
CA GLY A 514 4.93 15.98 8.41
C GLY A 514 5.44 14.69 7.74
N TYR A 515 6.60 14.75 7.12
CA TYR A 515 7.30 13.59 6.59
C TYR A 515 8.79 13.68 6.85
N ALA A 516 9.43 12.54 6.97
CA ALA A 516 10.89 12.42 7.05
C ALA A 516 11.37 11.29 6.14
N GLY A 517 12.54 11.50 5.55
CA GLY A 517 13.21 10.54 4.68
C GLY A 517 14.70 10.45 4.98
N ARG A 518 15.46 9.83 4.08
CA ARG A 518 16.92 9.71 4.24
C ARG A 518 17.65 11.04 4.08
N ASN A 519 17.12 11.93 3.24
CA ASN A 519 17.81 13.16 2.85
C ASN A 519 17.00 14.42 3.12
N SER A 520 15.75 14.28 3.50
CA SER A 520 14.83 15.40 3.64
C SER A 520 13.81 15.18 4.74
N MET A 521 13.21 16.26 5.16
CA MET A 521 12.00 16.32 5.96
C MET A 521 11.14 17.46 5.44
N GLY A 522 9.88 17.51 5.84
CA GLY A 522 9.00 18.59 5.41
C GLY A 522 7.56 18.37 5.82
N MET A 523 6.67 19.12 5.16
CA MET A 523 5.23 19.02 5.36
C MET A 523 4.48 19.01 4.04
N ASN A 524 3.40 18.25 4.00
CA ASN A 524 2.46 18.23 2.91
C ASN A 524 1.07 18.65 3.41
N ALA A 525 0.38 19.45 2.60
CA ALA A 525 -1.03 19.77 2.80
C ALA A 525 -1.81 19.54 1.51
N GLN A 526 -3.02 19.02 1.63
CA GLN A 526 -3.91 18.77 0.51
C GLN A 526 -5.35 19.07 0.91
N GLY A 527 -6.10 19.71 0.01
CA GLY A 527 -7.52 19.99 0.22
C GLY A 527 -8.16 20.67 -0.97
N LEU A 528 -9.35 21.23 -0.77
CA LEU A 528 -10.01 22.03 -1.80
C LEU A 528 -9.39 23.43 -1.89
N VAL A 529 -9.33 23.99 -3.09
CA VAL A 529 -8.77 25.33 -3.33
C VAL A 529 -9.48 26.42 -2.53
N GLY A 530 -10.79 26.27 -2.25
CA GLY A 530 -11.53 27.19 -1.40
C GLY A 530 -10.99 27.29 0.03
N ASP A 531 -10.22 26.31 0.51
CA ASP A 531 -9.58 26.27 1.80
C ASP A 531 -8.07 26.60 1.75
N ALA A 532 -7.55 27.02 0.60
CA ALA A 532 -6.12 27.24 0.37
C ALA A 532 -5.46 28.15 1.41
N ASP A 533 -6.12 29.25 1.82
CA ASP A 533 -5.61 30.18 2.82
C ASP A 533 -5.47 29.53 4.19
N LEU A 534 -6.47 28.78 4.63
CA LEU A 534 -6.44 28.02 5.88
C LEU A 534 -5.39 26.91 5.86
N LEU A 535 -5.28 26.18 4.75
CA LEU A 535 -4.29 25.10 4.62
C LEU A 535 -2.87 25.63 4.73
N MET A 536 -2.59 26.73 4.05
CA MET A 536 -1.28 27.37 4.11
C MET A 536 -1.01 28.00 5.47
N GLU A 537 -2.04 28.59 6.13
CA GLU A 537 -1.94 29.08 7.49
C GLU A 537 -1.55 27.97 8.48
N LEU A 538 -2.28 26.86 8.46
CA LEU A 538 -2.03 25.72 9.35
C LEU A 538 -0.67 25.07 9.07
N LEU A 539 -0.32 24.89 7.80
CA LEU A 539 0.98 24.37 7.41
C LEU A 539 2.10 25.29 7.94
N ALA A 540 2.00 26.59 7.72
CA ALA A 540 2.99 27.56 8.19
C ALA A 540 3.05 27.64 9.71
N ASP A 541 1.92 27.56 10.41
CA ASP A 541 1.88 27.56 11.88
C ASP A 541 2.58 26.30 12.45
N CYS A 542 2.28 25.13 11.89
CA CYS A 542 2.93 23.87 12.25
C CYS A 542 4.43 23.86 11.91
N LEU A 543 4.81 24.45 10.78
CA LEU A 543 6.19 24.51 10.34
C LEU A 543 7.04 25.51 11.15
N ILE A 544 6.52 26.70 11.41
CA ILE A 544 7.29 27.81 12.00
C ILE A 544 7.26 27.80 13.53
N ARG A 545 6.13 27.39 14.13
CA ARG A 545 5.88 27.52 15.57
C ARG A 545 5.45 26.21 16.24
N PRO A 546 6.08 25.05 15.92
CA PRO A 546 5.74 23.81 16.60
C PRO A 546 6.12 23.88 18.08
N GLN A 547 5.23 23.38 18.94
CA GLN A 547 5.41 23.46 20.40
C GLN A 547 6.39 22.41 20.93
N PHE A 548 6.44 21.23 20.32
CA PHE A 548 7.22 20.06 20.79
C PHE A 548 6.98 19.79 22.28
N ALA A 549 5.72 19.62 22.67
CA ALA A 549 5.35 19.41 24.07
C ALA A 549 5.94 18.08 24.58
N ASP A 550 6.44 18.07 25.83
CA ASP A 550 7.08 16.87 26.41
C ASP A 550 6.16 15.65 26.39
N GLU A 551 4.86 15.85 26.66
CA GLU A 551 3.86 14.78 26.62
C GLU A 551 3.74 14.16 25.22
N GLU A 552 3.69 14.98 24.17
CA GLU A 552 3.61 14.50 22.79
C GLU A 552 4.91 13.83 22.33
N ILE A 553 6.07 14.32 22.81
CA ILE A 553 7.36 13.68 22.57
C ILE A 553 7.38 12.25 23.16
N ILE A 554 6.88 12.07 24.38
CA ILE A 554 6.83 10.76 25.04
C ILE A 554 5.94 9.81 24.25
N LYS A 555 4.75 10.24 23.82
CA LYS A 555 3.82 9.47 23.02
C LYS A 555 4.44 9.07 21.67
N GLN A 556 5.02 10.03 20.97
CA GLN A 556 5.59 9.81 19.65
C GLN A 556 6.81 8.90 19.69
N LYS A 557 7.67 9.01 20.70
CA LYS A 557 8.76 8.06 20.94
C LYS A 557 8.26 6.64 21.16
N SER A 558 7.20 6.47 21.95
CA SER A 558 6.60 5.14 22.18
C SER A 558 6.09 4.53 20.88
N GLN A 559 5.44 5.33 20.04
CA GLN A 559 4.95 4.89 18.73
C GLN A 559 6.11 4.55 17.78
N GLN A 560 7.14 5.38 17.72
CA GLN A 560 8.31 5.15 16.87
C GLN A 560 9.07 3.87 17.27
N VAL A 561 9.20 3.58 18.59
CA VAL A 561 9.75 2.32 19.09
C VAL A 561 8.86 1.13 18.71
N ALA A 562 7.53 1.27 18.79
CA ALA A 562 6.62 0.21 18.34
C ALA A 562 6.78 -0.08 16.85
N SER A 563 6.91 0.96 16.01
CA SER A 563 7.16 0.80 14.58
C SER A 563 8.50 0.12 14.27
N LEU A 564 9.56 0.41 15.04
CA LEU A 564 10.85 -0.29 14.94
C LEU A 564 10.70 -1.79 15.24
N ARG A 565 9.93 -2.14 16.25
CA ARG A 565 9.68 -3.54 16.61
C ARG A 565 8.90 -4.27 15.53
N GLN A 566 7.88 -3.62 14.95
CA GLN A 566 7.14 -4.18 13.81
C GLN A 566 8.03 -4.39 12.58
N GLN A 567 8.95 -3.47 12.30
CA GLN A 567 9.93 -3.65 11.22
C GLN A 567 10.84 -4.87 11.48
N ALA A 568 11.24 -5.09 12.73
CA ALA A 568 12.08 -6.23 13.11
C ALA A 568 11.37 -7.60 12.99
N GLU A 569 10.04 -7.63 12.87
CA GLU A 569 9.28 -8.83 12.56
C GLU A 569 9.38 -9.25 11.09
N GLN A 570 9.88 -8.37 10.21
CA GLN A 570 9.96 -8.62 8.79
C GLN A 570 11.35 -9.13 8.38
N PRO A 571 11.46 -10.38 7.88
CA PRO A 571 12.76 -10.97 7.56
C PRO A 571 13.53 -10.16 6.50
N MET A 572 12.83 -9.62 5.49
CA MET A 572 13.44 -8.79 4.45
C MET A 572 14.08 -7.52 5.05
N TYR A 573 13.41 -6.91 6.02
CA TYR A 573 13.91 -5.71 6.67
C TYR A 573 15.24 -5.96 7.40
N LEU A 574 15.33 -7.04 8.18
CA LEU A 574 16.55 -7.41 8.92
C LEU A 574 17.72 -7.74 7.98
N ALA A 575 17.42 -8.42 6.87
CA ALA A 575 18.42 -8.68 5.85
C ALA A 575 18.92 -7.39 5.18
N GLN A 576 18.02 -6.43 4.90
CA GLN A 576 18.38 -5.12 4.36
C GLN A 576 19.17 -4.27 5.35
N GLU A 577 18.82 -4.31 6.64
CA GLU A 577 19.56 -3.63 7.69
C GLU A 577 21.01 -4.13 7.73
N LYS A 578 21.20 -5.45 7.72
CA LYS A 578 22.52 -6.06 7.68
C LYS A 578 23.29 -5.68 6.41
N LEU A 579 22.63 -5.64 5.26
CA LEU A 579 23.29 -5.21 4.03
C LEU A 579 23.74 -3.75 4.11
N ARG A 580 22.92 -2.85 4.66
CA ARG A 580 23.30 -1.44 4.87
C ARG A 580 24.50 -1.31 5.81
N GLU A 581 24.56 -2.07 6.90
CA GLU A 581 25.70 -2.10 7.79
C GLU A 581 27.01 -2.45 7.05
N LEU A 582 26.95 -3.46 6.17
CA LEU A 582 28.13 -3.93 5.43
C LEU A 582 28.60 -2.92 4.37
N ILE A 583 27.65 -2.25 3.68
CA ILE A 583 27.98 -1.33 2.58
C ILE A 583 28.37 0.06 3.09
N PHE A 584 27.66 0.57 4.10
CA PHE A 584 27.82 1.96 4.50
C PHE A 584 28.79 2.18 5.66
N ALA A 585 29.21 1.10 6.35
CA ALA A 585 30.13 1.18 7.48
C ALA A 585 29.75 2.29 8.47
N ASP A 586 30.50 3.40 8.49
CA ASP A 586 30.22 4.55 9.37
C ASP A 586 29.32 5.62 8.75
N HIS A 587 28.96 5.49 7.47
CA HIS A 587 28.10 6.45 6.78
C HIS A 587 26.67 6.41 7.35
N PRO A 588 25.98 7.56 7.50
CA PRO A 588 24.64 7.62 8.08
C PRO A 588 23.58 6.75 7.39
N TYR A 589 23.72 6.43 6.11
CA TYR A 589 22.79 5.55 5.40
C TYR A 589 22.72 4.11 5.92
N ARG A 590 23.67 3.72 6.80
CA ARG A 590 23.58 2.45 7.52
C ARG A 590 22.39 2.42 8.49
N MET A 591 22.02 3.59 9.04
CA MET A 591 21.05 3.72 10.10
C MET A 591 19.61 3.57 9.58
N ASN A 592 18.71 3.25 10.51
CA ASN A 592 17.28 3.27 10.26
C ASN A 592 16.76 4.72 10.34
N THR A 593 15.87 5.11 9.44
CA THR A 593 15.22 6.43 9.49
C THR A 593 14.35 6.62 10.73
N LEU A 594 13.82 5.54 11.29
CA LEU A 594 13.10 5.57 12.57
C LEU A 594 14.03 5.64 13.79
N GLY A 595 15.35 5.51 13.61
CA GLY A 595 16.29 5.47 14.73
C GLY A 595 16.56 4.07 15.27
N SER A 596 16.96 3.99 16.52
CA SER A 596 17.08 2.77 17.31
C SER A 596 16.35 2.96 18.65
N GLU A 597 15.94 1.87 19.31
CA GLU A 597 15.33 1.98 20.65
C GLU A 597 16.21 2.77 21.62
N GLN A 598 17.51 2.60 21.52
CA GLN A 598 18.47 3.30 22.37
C GLN A 598 18.52 4.79 22.03
N SER A 599 18.72 5.19 20.78
CA SER A 599 18.82 6.60 20.41
C SER A 599 17.52 7.36 20.72
N ILE A 600 16.35 6.79 20.38
CA ILE A 600 15.05 7.42 20.63
C ILE A 600 14.81 7.66 22.13
N GLN A 601 15.21 6.72 22.98
CA GLN A 601 15.05 6.85 24.42
C GLN A 601 15.73 8.10 24.95
N PHE A 602 16.94 8.42 24.45
CA PHE A 602 17.76 9.52 24.98
C PHE A 602 17.52 10.88 24.31
N ILE A 603 16.91 10.95 23.14
CA ILE A 603 16.56 12.22 22.50
C ILE A 603 15.72 13.08 23.47
N THR A 604 16.12 14.30 23.71
CA THR A 604 15.44 15.26 24.57
C THR A 604 14.62 16.26 23.76
N ARG A 605 13.69 16.95 24.40
CA ARG A 605 12.93 18.06 23.80
C ARG A 605 13.85 19.14 23.23
N ASP A 606 14.86 19.54 24.01
CA ASP A 606 15.79 20.60 23.61
C ASP A 606 16.60 20.18 22.38
N GLU A 607 16.95 18.91 22.26
CA GLU A 607 17.61 18.37 21.07
C GLU A 607 16.69 18.40 19.86
N VAL A 608 15.41 18.02 19.99
CA VAL A 608 14.43 18.09 18.89
C VAL A 608 14.25 19.53 18.43
N GLN A 609 14.04 20.46 19.36
CA GLN A 609 13.89 21.88 19.04
C GLN A 609 15.15 22.47 18.38
N SER A 610 16.33 22.15 18.92
CA SER A 610 17.59 22.65 18.41
C SER A 610 17.91 22.09 17.04
N PHE A 611 17.62 20.77 16.83
CA PHE A 611 17.74 20.12 15.54
C PHE A 611 16.83 20.77 14.51
N TYR A 612 15.56 20.89 14.81
CA TYR A 612 14.56 21.43 13.89
C TYR A 612 14.84 22.88 13.51
N ARG A 613 15.17 23.75 14.49
CA ARG A 613 15.48 25.16 14.24
C ARG A 613 16.69 25.38 13.33
N ARG A 614 17.69 24.48 13.38
CA ARG A 614 18.86 24.57 12.50
C ARG A 614 18.53 24.27 11.03
N HIS A 615 17.46 23.48 10.79
CA HIS A 615 17.04 23.09 9.44
C HIS A 615 15.95 24.02 8.89
N LEU A 616 15.20 24.70 9.73
CA LEU A 616 14.14 25.62 9.34
C LEU A 616 14.74 26.98 8.94
N THR A 617 15.31 27.04 7.75
CA THR A 617 15.91 28.26 7.18
C THR A 617 15.50 28.43 5.72
N PRO A 618 15.37 29.68 5.22
CA PRO A 618 14.94 29.93 3.84
C PRO A 618 15.81 29.26 2.77
N ASP A 619 17.13 29.24 2.95
CA ASP A 619 18.08 28.64 2.03
C ASP A 619 18.09 27.10 2.08
N ASN A 620 17.45 26.49 3.07
CA ASN A 620 17.26 25.04 3.22
C ASN A 620 15.81 24.61 2.90
N MET A 621 15.10 25.35 2.05
CA MET A 621 13.69 25.08 1.80
C MET A 621 13.34 25.23 0.34
N ALA A 622 12.43 24.40 -0.13
CA ALA A 622 11.74 24.55 -1.40
C ALA A 622 10.25 24.28 -1.22
N ILE A 623 9.42 25.05 -1.92
CA ILE A 623 7.96 24.96 -1.85
C ILE A 623 7.40 24.61 -3.22
N SER A 624 6.38 23.76 -3.27
CA SER A 624 5.56 23.60 -4.46
C SER A 624 4.07 23.78 -4.11
N ILE A 625 3.34 24.46 -4.99
CA ILE A 625 1.88 24.66 -4.89
C ILE A 625 1.27 24.30 -6.24
N PHE A 626 0.54 23.18 -6.27
CA PHE A 626 -0.06 22.63 -7.48
C PHE A 626 -1.58 22.53 -7.32
N GLY A 627 -2.33 22.81 -8.38
CA GLY A 627 -3.78 22.68 -8.36
C GLY A 627 -4.52 23.83 -9.00
N ASP A 628 -5.79 24.04 -8.62
CA ASP A 628 -6.67 25.08 -9.17
C ASP A 628 -6.32 26.48 -8.64
N ILE A 629 -5.07 26.85 -8.79
CA ILE A 629 -4.52 28.14 -8.33
C ILE A 629 -3.51 28.65 -9.36
N ASP A 630 -3.59 29.93 -9.70
CA ASP A 630 -2.62 30.54 -10.61
C ASP A 630 -1.33 30.95 -9.87
N ALA A 631 -0.28 31.25 -10.65
CA ALA A 631 1.04 31.55 -10.11
C ALA A 631 1.05 32.80 -9.22
N VAL A 632 0.23 33.82 -9.54
CA VAL A 632 0.17 35.07 -8.76
C VAL A 632 -0.50 34.83 -7.40
N GLN A 633 -1.60 34.07 -7.40
CA GLN A 633 -2.31 33.69 -6.18
C GLN A 633 -1.44 32.79 -5.30
N ALA A 634 -0.78 31.78 -5.89
CA ALA A 634 0.10 30.88 -5.18
C ALA A 634 1.29 31.63 -4.55
N GLN A 635 1.91 32.58 -5.28
CA GLN A 635 2.99 33.40 -4.76
C GLN A 635 2.51 34.30 -3.62
N ALA A 636 1.37 34.97 -3.78
CA ALA A 636 0.80 35.81 -2.73
C ALA A 636 0.46 35.03 -1.47
N LEU A 637 -0.05 33.81 -1.64
CA LEU A 637 -0.36 32.88 -0.54
C LEU A 637 0.91 32.43 0.20
N ALA A 638 1.93 31.98 -0.51
CA ALA A 638 3.21 31.57 0.09
C ALA A 638 3.93 32.76 0.74
N GLU A 639 3.96 33.91 0.10
CA GLU A 639 4.57 35.13 0.62
C GLU A 639 3.90 35.59 1.94
N LYS A 640 2.58 35.53 2.00
CA LYS A 640 1.80 35.92 3.20
C LYS A 640 2.22 35.15 4.44
N TYR A 641 2.47 33.85 4.31
CA TYR A 641 2.68 32.98 5.47
C TYR A 641 4.14 32.59 5.70
N LEU A 642 4.96 32.52 4.62
CA LEU A 642 6.35 32.07 4.71
C LEU A 642 7.37 33.14 4.29
N GLY A 643 6.95 34.22 3.65
CA GLY A 643 7.86 35.30 3.19
C GLY A 643 8.60 36.03 4.32
N ALA A 644 8.02 36.05 5.54
CA ALA A 644 8.65 36.63 6.71
C ALA A 644 9.60 35.66 7.47
N LEU A 645 9.72 34.40 7.03
CA LEU A 645 10.64 33.45 7.64
C LEU A 645 12.08 33.94 7.44
N ALA A 646 12.75 34.19 8.57
CA ALA A 646 14.14 34.63 8.61
C ALA A 646 14.99 33.56 9.27
N GLY A 647 16.25 33.44 8.87
CA GLY A 647 17.18 32.49 9.47
C GLY A 647 18.61 32.76 8.99
N ALA A 648 19.55 32.25 9.77
CA ALA A 648 20.93 32.07 9.28
C ALA A 648 20.94 30.93 8.26
N SER A 649 22.03 30.79 7.49
CA SER A 649 22.20 29.67 6.58
C SER A 649 21.99 28.34 7.26
N GLY A 650 21.29 27.44 6.57
CA GLY A 650 21.06 26.08 7.01
C GLY A 650 22.37 25.32 7.29
N PRO A 651 22.31 24.13 7.88
CA PRO A 651 23.50 23.36 8.21
C PRO A 651 24.25 23.03 6.93
N ALA A 652 25.55 23.38 6.88
CA ALA A 652 26.40 23.03 5.76
C ALA A 652 26.45 21.51 5.62
N ARG A 653 26.11 21.01 4.43
CA ARG A 653 26.22 19.60 4.12
C ARG A 653 27.67 19.14 4.14
N VAL A 654 27.97 18.16 4.96
CA VAL A 654 29.27 17.49 4.99
C VAL A 654 29.14 16.19 4.20
N GLN A 655 29.90 16.06 3.11
CA GLN A 655 30.02 14.78 2.40
C GLN A 655 30.77 13.79 3.30
N LEU A 656 30.11 12.69 3.62
CA LEU A 656 30.67 11.63 4.44
C LEU A 656 31.03 10.44 3.54
N PRO A 657 32.32 10.06 3.39
CA PRO A 657 32.66 8.90 2.61
C PRO A 657 32.24 7.62 3.33
N ALA A 658 31.55 6.73 2.64
CA ALA A 658 31.41 5.36 3.08
C ALA A 658 32.73 4.63 2.83
N ASN A 659 33.38 4.13 3.87
CA ASN A 659 34.64 3.38 3.79
C ASN A 659 34.42 1.91 4.20
N PRO A 660 33.60 1.13 3.46
CA PRO A 660 33.36 -0.26 3.80
C PRO A 660 34.63 -1.10 3.56
N THR A 661 34.82 -2.12 4.40
CA THR A 661 35.79 -3.17 4.12
C THR A 661 35.09 -4.25 3.29
N LEU A 662 35.22 -4.17 1.99
CA LEU A 662 34.62 -5.10 1.04
C LEU A 662 35.70 -5.97 0.38
N PRO A 663 35.36 -7.19 -0.08
CA PRO A 663 34.09 -7.85 0.04
C PRO A 663 33.72 -8.26 1.47
N ALA A 664 32.46 -8.24 1.81
CA ALA A 664 31.98 -8.54 3.16
C ALA A 664 30.73 -9.45 3.13
N SER A 665 30.56 -10.24 4.19
CA SER A 665 29.36 -11.04 4.37
C SER A 665 28.91 -11.01 5.83
N GLY A 666 27.61 -11.11 6.04
CA GLY A 666 27.02 -11.18 7.37
C GLY A 666 25.76 -12.05 7.38
N THR A 667 25.52 -12.72 8.50
CA THR A 667 24.35 -13.55 8.70
C THR A 667 23.55 -13.03 9.88
N VAL A 668 22.23 -13.00 9.73
CA VAL A 668 21.24 -12.74 10.77
C VAL A 668 20.44 -14.01 10.99
N GLU A 669 20.23 -14.41 12.24
CA GLU A 669 19.37 -15.52 12.61
C GLU A 669 18.08 -14.99 13.23
N GLY A 670 16.94 -15.60 12.90
CA GLY A 670 15.66 -15.17 13.45
C GLY A 670 14.60 -16.26 13.39
N PRO A 671 13.46 -16.05 14.07
CA PRO A 671 12.37 -17.02 14.16
C PRO A 671 11.49 -17.00 12.90
N PHE A 672 12.13 -17.13 11.73
CA PHE A 672 11.47 -17.08 10.43
C PHE A 672 11.52 -18.46 9.77
N GLU A 673 10.59 -18.70 8.84
CA GLU A 673 10.58 -19.93 8.05
C GLU A 673 11.38 -19.82 6.75
N GLN A 674 11.50 -18.59 6.24
CA GLN A 674 12.21 -18.31 4.99
C GLN A 674 13.62 -17.83 5.26
N ALA A 675 14.54 -18.22 4.39
CA ALA A 675 15.85 -17.62 4.29
C ALA A 675 15.82 -16.48 3.26
N ILE A 676 16.53 -15.39 3.56
CA ILE A 676 16.65 -14.23 2.67
C ILE A 676 18.12 -14.07 2.28
N LEU A 677 18.35 -13.89 1.00
CA LEU A 677 19.65 -13.50 0.45
C LEU A 677 19.56 -12.07 -0.08
N LEU A 678 20.50 -11.24 0.32
CA LEU A 678 20.76 -9.95 -0.30
C LEU A 678 22.23 -9.88 -0.75
N MET A 679 22.44 -9.47 -1.99
CA MET A 679 23.76 -9.20 -2.56
C MET A 679 23.78 -7.75 -3.00
N GLY A 680 24.67 -6.93 -2.46
CA GLY A 680 24.68 -5.50 -2.73
C GLY A 680 26.06 -4.94 -3.04
N TYR A 681 26.04 -3.82 -3.74
CA TYR A 681 27.23 -3.05 -4.14
C TYR A 681 27.03 -1.59 -3.77
N PRO A 682 28.07 -0.82 -3.44
CA PRO A 682 27.98 0.62 -3.38
C PRO A 682 27.42 1.19 -4.69
N GLY A 683 26.39 1.98 -4.59
CA GLY A 683 25.67 2.57 -5.71
C GLY A 683 26.19 3.95 -6.09
N VAL A 684 25.29 4.77 -6.66
CA VAL A 684 25.57 6.15 -7.09
C VAL A 684 24.66 7.13 -6.34
N ASP A 685 24.99 8.41 -6.40
CA ASP A 685 24.11 9.47 -5.91
C ASP A 685 23.04 9.87 -6.95
N LEU A 686 22.08 10.70 -6.55
CA LEU A 686 20.96 11.14 -7.38
C LEU A 686 21.38 11.95 -8.61
N LYS A 687 22.56 12.61 -8.58
CA LYS A 687 23.07 13.45 -9.66
C LYS A 687 23.99 12.71 -10.62
N ASP A 688 24.33 11.47 -10.32
CA ASP A 688 25.24 10.67 -11.17
C ASP A 688 24.56 10.37 -12.53
N SER A 689 25.27 10.61 -13.58
CA SER A 689 24.77 10.40 -14.96
C SER A 689 24.40 8.95 -15.28
N ARG A 690 24.88 7.99 -14.49
CA ARG A 690 24.53 6.56 -14.61
C ARG A 690 23.21 6.21 -13.97
N ASN A 691 22.61 7.10 -13.19
CA ASN A 691 21.42 6.78 -12.39
C ASN A 691 20.25 6.31 -13.25
N ASP A 692 19.98 6.98 -14.35
CA ASP A 692 18.91 6.58 -15.28
C ASP A 692 19.18 5.22 -15.94
N ALA A 693 20.43 4.91 -16.28
CA ALA A 693 20.84 3.60 -16.81
C ALA A 693 20.67 2.49 -15.75
N LEU A 694 20.98 2.79 -14.50
CA LEU A 694 20.78 1.86 -13.36
C LEU A 694 19.29 1.67 -13.04
N ASN A 695 18.46 2.66 -13.24
CA ASN A 695 17.01 2.51 -13.12
C ASN A 695 16.45 1.57 -14.19
N ILE A 696 16.92 1.68 -15.45
CA ILE A 696 16.57 0.70 -16.50
C ILE A 696 17.05 -0.69 -16.09
N LEU A 697 18.27 -0.83 -15.60
CA LEU A 697 18.83 -2.11 -15.16
C LEU A 697 18.00 -2.71 -14.02
N GLN A 698 17.69 -1.91 -13.00
CA GLN A 698 16.88 -2.34 -11.86
C GLN A 698 15.48 -2.82 -12.34
N LYS A 699 14.87 -2.10 -13.26
CA LYS A 699 13.57 -2.47 -13.82
C LYS A 699 13.64 -3.74 -14.66
N ALA A 700 14.70 -3.91 -15.47
CA ALA A 700 14.95 -5.12 -16.26
C ALA A 700 15.15 -6.37 -15.38
N LEU A 701 15.80 -6.20 -14.23
CA LEU A 701 16.11 -7.28 -13.29
C LEU A 701 15.03 -7.51 -12.24
N SER A 702 13.98 -6.69 -12.23
CA SER A 702 12.88 -6.79 -11.28
C SER A 702 11.60 -7.28 -11.97
N GLY A 703 10.77 -7.95 -11.19
CA GLY A 703 9.52 -8.52 -11.66
C GLY A 703 9.70 -9.93 -12.22
N LEU A 704 8.57 -10.61 -12.32
CA LEU A 704 8.49 -12.02 -12.74
C LEU A 704 8.96 -12.25 -14.18
N SER A 705 9.15 -11.17 -14.89
CA SER A 705 9.52 -11.11 -16.29
C SER A 705 11.03 -10.98 -16.53
N SER A 706 11.83 -10.83 -15.47
CA SER A 706 13.29 -10.70 -15.61
C SER A 706 13.94 -12.04 -15.91
N ASP A 707 15.05 -12.04 -16.67
CA ASP A 707 15.87 -13.24 -16.86
C ASP A 707 16.28 -13.87 -15.54
N LEU A 708 16.54 -13.03 -14.53
CA LEU A 708 16.86 -13.47 -13.18
C LEU A 708 15.73 -14.30 -12.55
N ALA A 709 14.48 -13.82 -12.65
CA ALA A 709 13.32 -14.55 -12.14
C ALA A 709 13.06 -15.82 -12.94
N ILE A 710 13.18 -15.76 -14.27
CA ILE A 710 12.99 -16.93 -15.12
C ILE A 710 14.01 -18.02 -14.79
N GLU A 711 15.29 -17.68 -14.68
CA GLU A 711 16.33 -18.68 -14.46
C GLU A 711 16.26 -19.32 -13.08
N VAL A 712 16.03 -18.52 -12.03
CA VAL A 712 16.15 -18.99 -10.65
C VAL A 712 14.79 -19.44 -10.08
N ARG A 713 13.69 -18.73 -10.43
CA ARG A 713 12.34 -19.04 -9.93
C ARG A 713 11.58 -19.98 -10.86
N GLU A 714 11.43 -19.61 -12.15
CA GLU A 714 10.55 -20.35 -13.06
C GLU A 714 11.13 -21.71 -13.48
N LYS A 715 12.43 -21.74 -13.86
CA LYS A 715 13.07 -22.98 -14.34
C LYS A 715 13.49 -23.90 -13.20
N ARG A 716 13.97 -23.36 -12.08
CA ARG A 716 14.58 -24.15 -11.01
C ARG A 716 13.74 -24.24 -9.75
N GLY A 717 12.77 -23.34 -9.54
CA GLY A 717 11.90 -23.32 -8.36
C GLY A 717 12.63 -23.07 -7.05
N LEU A 718 13.80 -22.42 -7.09
CA LEU A 718 14.66 -22.24 -5.91
C LEU A 718 14.25 -21.08 -5.02
N VAL A 719 13.49 -20.12 -5.54
CA VAL A 719 13.13 -18.88 -4.82
C VAL A 719 11.63 -18.61 -4.90
N TYR A 720 11.11 -17.97 -3.89
CA TYR A 720 9.71 -17.50 -3.86
C TYR A 720 9.57 -16.15 -4.57
N PHE A 721 10.56 -15.27 -4.33
CA PHE A 721 10.70 -13.99 -5.01
C PHE A 721 12.18 -13.72 -5.24
N ILE A 722 12.48 -12.94 -6.28
CA ILE A 722 13.81 -12.49 -6.64
C ILE A 722 13.71 -11.20 -7.44
N GLY A 723 14.66 -10.31 -7.28
CA GLY A 723 14.69 -9.05 -8.01
C GLY A 723 15.91 -8.21 -7.67
N ALA A 724 15.92 -6.99 -8.21
CA ALA A 724 16.93 -5.99 -7.92
C ALA A 724 16.34 -4.79 -7.17
N LEU A 725 17.14 -4.16 -6.35
CA LEU A 725 16.80 -2.94 -5.63
C LEU A 725 17.88 -1.87 -5.89
N SER A 726 17.44 -0.63 -5.97
CA SER A 726 18.32 0.53 -6.08
C SER A 726 17.93 1.54 -5.03
N MET A 727 18.91 2.08 -4.36
CA MET A 727 18.75 3.17 -3.41
C MET A 727 19.73 4.26 -3.80
N SER A 728 19.24 5.38 -4.30
CA SER A 728 20.03 6.59 -4.54
C SER A 728 19.71 7.65 -3.50
N GLY A 729 20.67 8.47 -3.17
CA GLY A 729 20.52 9.58 -2.23
C GLY A 729 21.35 10.78 -2.65
N LEU A 730 21.43 11.78 -1.80
CA LEU A 730 22.34 12.91 -2.00
C LEU A 730 23.82 12.50 -1.91
N ASP A 731 24.11 11.45 -1.15
CA ASP A 731 25.36 10.71 -1.17
C ASP A 731 25.17 9.36 -1.87
N PRO A 732 26.24 8.70 -2.36
CA PRO A 732 26.13 7.43 -3.04
C PRO A 732 25.36 6.38 -2.20
N GLY A 733 24.38 5.77 -2.82
CA GLY A 733 23.52 4.77 -2.19
C GLY A 733 24.03 3.34 -2.39
N LEU A 734 23.11 2.42 -2.70
CA LEU A 734 23.43 1.03 -3.02
C LEU A 734 22.60 0.52 -4.19
N PHE A 735 23.15 -0.46 -4.90
CA PHE A 735 22.43 -1.30 -5.84
C PHE A 735 22.58 -2.76 -5.40
N GLY A 736 21.48 -3.52 -5.43
CA GLY A 736 21.55 -4.90 -4.96
C GLY A 736 20.51 -5.82 -5.54
N PHE A 737 20.63 -7.08 -5.18
CA PHE A 737 19.76 -8.19 -5.56
C PHE A 737 19.18 -8.79 -4.29
N TYR A 738 17.92 -9.21 -4.33
CA TYR A 738 17.26 -9.87 -3.22
C TYR A 738 16.59 -11.15 -3.67
N ALA A 739 16.58 -12.15 -2.80
CA ALA A 739 15.87 -13.39 -3.02
C ALA A 739 15.35 -13.98 -1.71
N GLY A 740 14.12 -14.51 -1.75
CA GLY A 740 13.54 -15.32 -0.68
C GLY A 740 13.57 -16.79 -1.05
N THR A 741 14.17 -17.64 -0.21
CA THR A 741 14.44 -19.04 -0.50
C THR A 741 14.40 -19.91 0.74
N THR A 742 14.84 -21.16 0.65
CA THR A 742 15.07 -22.05 1.80
C THR A 742 16.54 -22.04 2.20
N THR A 743 16.84 -22.36 3.46
CA THR A 743 18.24 -22.42 3.96
C THR A 743 19.12 -23.35 3.10
N GLY A 744 18.57 -24.47 2.63
CA GLY A 744 19.34 -25.44 1.81
C GLY A 744 19.66 -24.97 0.40
N ALA A 745 18.93 -23.96 -0.13
CA ALA A 745 19.12 -23.45 -1.48
C ALA A 745 19.92 -22.14 -1.52
N LEU A 746 20.24 -21.54 -0.36
CA LEU A 746 20.90 -20.23 -0.28
C LEU A 746 22.22 -20.16 -1.10
N ASP A 747 23.08 -21.17 -0.99
CA ASP A 747 24.38 -21.16 -1.68
C ASP A 747 24.20 -21.26 -3.19
N GLU A 748 23.28 -22.11 -3.65
CA GLU A 748 22.97 -22.25 -5.07
C GLU A 748 22.35 -20.98 -5.64
N VAL A 749 21.41 -20.36 -4.92
CA VAL A 749 20.82 -19.07 -5.31
C VAL A 749 21.86 -17.98 -5.38
N GLN A 750 22.75 -17.88 -4.39
CA GLN A 750 23.85 -16.91 -4.40
C GLN A 750 24.78 -17.12 -5.61
N GLN A 751 25.12 -18.35 -5.93
CA GLN A 751 25.94 -18.65 -7.09
C GLN A 751 25.24 -18.20 -8.38
N LEU A 752 23.97 -18.56 -8.58
CA LEU A 752 23.21 -18.21 -9.77
C LEU A 752 23.03 -16.70 -9.95
N VAL A 753 22.74 -15.97 -8.87
CA VAL A 753 22.70 -14.49 -8.90
C VAL A 753 24.07 -13.95 -9.29
N GLY A 754 25.17 -14.47 -8.71
CA GLY A 754 26.53 -14.07 -9.06
C GLY A 754 26.88 -14.30 -10.53
N GLU A 755 26.46 -15.44 -11.10
CA GLU A 755 26.67 -15.75 -12.51
C GLU A 755 25.91 -14.75 -13.42
N GLN A 756 24.68 -14.41 -13.06
CA GLN A 756 23.90 -13.39 -13.79
C GLN A 756 24.53 -12.00 -13.69
N VAL A 757 24.99 -11.61 -12.52
CA VAL A 757 25.68 -10.34 -12.30
C VAL A 757 26.96 -10.26 -13.16
N ALA A 758 27.74 -11.32 -13.21
CA ALA A 758 28.95 -11.39 -14.04
C ALA A 758 28.60 -11.30 -15.54
N ARG A 759 27.56 -12.01 -15.97
CA ARG A 759 27.05 -11.93 -17.36
C ARG A 759 26.62 -10.51 -17.71
N ILE A 760 25.80 -9.87 -16.87
CA ILE A 760 25.31 -8.51 -17.11
C ILE A 760 26.47 -7.51 -17.20
N SER A 761 27.47 -7.65 -16.35
CA SER A 761 28.66 -6.78 -16.37
C SER A 761 29.47 -6.91 -17.66
N THR A 762 29.53 -8.10 -18.26
CA THR A 762 30.33 -8.40 -19.47
C THR A 762 29.54 -8.26 -20.77
N GLU A 763 28.32 -8.78 -20.80
CA GLU A 763 27.49 -8.88 -22.00
C GLU A 763 26.33 -7.87 -22.01
N GLY A 764 25.98 -7.30 -20.87
CA GLY A 764 24.80 -6.45 -20.69
C GLY A 764 23.50 -7.24 -20.56
N ILE A 765 22.39 -6.52 -20.63
CA ILE A 765 21.04 -7.09 -20.77
C ILE A 765 20.67 -7.23 -22.23
N ARG A 766 19.77 -8.13 -22.57
CA ARG A 766 19.30 -8.30 -23.93
C ARG A 766 18.58 -7.05 -24.43
N ASN A 767 18.59 -6.82 -25.74
CA ASN A 767 17.95 -5.64 -26.32
C ASN A 767 16.43 -5.61 -26.08
N ASP A 768 15.76 -6.77 -26.12
CA ASP A 768 14.33 -6.88 -25.83
C ASP A 768 14.00 -6.57 -24.36
N GLU A 769 14.86 -6.98 -23.43
CA GLU A 769 14.75 -6.63 -22.01
C GLU A 769 14.95 -5.13 -21.78
N PHE A 770 15.95 -4.54 -22.45
CA PHE A 770 16.23 -3.11 -22.37
C PHE A 770 15.03 -2.30 -22.86
N GLU A 771 14.50 -2.60 -24.06
CA GLU A 771 13.37 -1.89 -24.65
C GLU A 771 12.11 -2.01 -23.78
N ARG A 772 11.87 -3.22 -23.24
CA ARG A 772 10.77 -3.47 -22.33
C ARG A 772 10.92 -2.66 -21.02
N ALA A 773 12.06 -2.72 -20.37
CA ALA A 773 12.32 -2.01 -19.12
C ALA A 773 12.20 -0.50 -19.30
N ARG A 774 12.75 0.04 -20.39
CA ARG A 774 12.65 1.43 -20.76
C ARG A 774 11.18 1.86 -20.98
N ALA A 775 10.44 1.12 -21.78
CA ALA A 775 9.02 1.38 -22.03
C ALA A 775 8.19 1.32 -20.73
N GLN A 776 8.47 0.36 -19.85
CA GLN A 776 7.80 0.24 -18.55
C GLN A 776 8.11 1.42 -17.61
N LEU A 777 9.34 1.90 -17.59
CA LEU A 777 9.71 3.05 -16.77
C LEU A 777 9.00 4.31 -17.26
N ILE A 778 8.97 4.53 -18.58
CA ILE A 778 8.25 5.66 -19.17
C ILE A 778 6.76 5.58 -18.85
N ALA A 779 6.12 4.43 -19.10
CA ALA A 779 4.71 4.24 -18.79
C ALA A 779 4.38 4.40 -17.29
N SER A 780 5.22 3.85 -16.40
CA SER A 780 5.06 4.02 -14.95
C SER A 780 5.23 5.48 -14.54
N HIS A 781 6.15 6.19 -15.17
CA HIS A 781 6.35 7.61 -14.95
C HIS A 781 5.12 8.41 -15.42
N ASP A 782 4.62 8.18 -16.63
CA ASP A 782 3.44 8.87 -17.16
C ASP A 782 2.19 8.60 -16.27
N MET A 783 2.06 7.38 -15.73
CA MET A 783 1.02 7.07 -14.77
C MET A 783 1.21 7.83 -13.44
N SER A 784 2.44 7.98 -12.95
CA SER A 784 2.72 8.73 -11.72
C SER A 784 2.40 10.21 -11.86
N LEU A 785 2.53 10.78 -13.06
CA LEU A 785 2.18 12.17 -13.36
C LEU A 785 0.67 12.49 -13.24
N GLN A 786 -0.18 11.51 -13.00
CA GLN A 786 -1.60 11.70 -12.72
C GLN A 786 -1.88 12.14 -11.29
N ASN A 787 -0.99 11.80 -10.34
CA ASN A 787 -1.11 12.19 -8.94
C ASN A 787 -0.46 13.57 -8.72
N THR A 788 -1.26 14.60 -8.66
CA THR A 788 -0.79 15.98 -8.52
C THR A 788 -0.02 16.21 -7.21
N GLY A 789 -0.39 15.53 -6.12
CA GLY A 789 0.30 15.64 -4.83
C GLY A 789 1.70 15.05 -4.84
N ASP A 790 1.87 13.86 -5.41
CA ASP A 790 3.17 13.18 -5.50
C ASP A 790 4.14 13.98 -6.38
N ILE A 791 3.64 14.55 -7.48
CA ILE A 791 4.44 15.41 -8.37
C ILE A 791 4.83 16.70 -7.65
N ALA A 792 3.92 17.31 -6.91
CA ALA A 792 4.22 18.52 -6.16
C ALA A 792 5.39 18.28 -5.19
N GLN A 793 5.33 17.20 -4.41
CA GLN A 793 6.42 16.83 -3.50
C GLN A 793 7.72 16.52 -4.25
N LEU A 794 7.64 15.78 -5.34
CA LEU A 794 8.82 15.44 -6.16
C LEU A 794 9.50 16.68 -6.73
N CYS A 795 8.74 17.66 -7.22
CA CYS A 795 9.27 18.93 -7.74
C CYS A 795 9.95 19.76 -6.63
N ALA A 796 9.34 19.84 -5.44
CA ALA A 796 9.96 20.50 -4.30
C ALA A 796 11.26 19.83 -3.88
N LEU A 797 11.31 18.49 -3.82
CA LEU A 797 12.53 17.74 -3.50
C LEU A 797 13.61 17.91 -4.56
N ASN A 798 13.27 17.84 -5.84
CA ASN A 798 14.23 18.00 -6.93
C ASN A 798 14.83 19.42 -6.94
N GLU A 799 14.02 20.44 -6.69
CA GLU A 799 14.50 21.82 -6.57
C GLU A 799 15.43 21.95 -5.36
N LEU A 800 15.02 21.45 -4.21
CA LEU A 800 15.82 21.45 -2.96
C LEU A 800 17.18 20.79 -3.15
N TYR A 801 17.20 19.66 -3.85
CA TYR A 801 18.44 18.91 -4.09
C TYR A 801 19.31 19.51 -5.21
N GLY A 802 18.84 20.59 -5.88
CA GLY A 802 19.55 21.23 -6.98
C GLY A 802 19.66 20.31 -8.22
N ILE A 803 18.67 19.46 -8.43
CA ILE A 803 18.50 18.62 -9.62
C ILE A 803 17.67 19.39 -10.67
N GLY A 804 16.82 20.32 -10.22
CA GLY A 804 15.87 21.09 -11.01
C GLY A 804 14.46 20.54 -10.89
N TYR A 805 13.51 21.41 -10.62
CA TYR A 805 12.10 21.07 -10.38
C TYR A 805 11.44 20.30 -11.53
N ASP A 806 11.89 20.53 -12.74
CA ASP A 806 11.39 19.94 -13.99
C ASP A 806 12.06 18.61 -14.36
N HIS A 807 13.09 18.20 -13.62
CA HIS A 807 13.87 16.99 -13.88
C HIS A 807 12.99 15.73 -14.05
N ALA A 808 11.92 15.62 -13.26
CA ALA A 808 11.00 14.49 -13.38
C ALA A 808 10.35 14.41 -14.77
N PHE A 809 9.98 15.55 -15.35
CA PHE A 809 9.26 15.59 -16.63
C PHE A 809 10.14 15.28 -17.84
N ALA A 810 11.45 15.50 -17.70
CA ALA A 810 12.43 15.15 -18.72
C ALA A 810 12.88 13.67 -18.66
N LEU A 811 12.31 12.85 -17.74
CA LEU A 811 12.69 11.44 -17.60
C LEU A 811 12.48 10.64 -18.89
N PRO A 812 11.35 10.70 -19.60
CA PRO A 812 11.17 9.98 -20.86
C PRO A 812 12.25 10.28 -21.89
N GLU A 813 12.61 11.56 -22.08
CA GLU A 813 13.64 12.00 -23.01
C GLU A 813 15.03 11.45 -22.61
N ARG A 814 15.37 11.52 -21.33
CA ARG A 814 16.63 10.97 -20.81
C ARG A 814 16.72 9.45 -20.99
N LEU A 815 15.64 8.73 -20.72
CA LEU A 815 15.60 7.27 -20.91
C LEU A 815 15.67 6.89 -22.40
N MET A 816 15.04 7.67 -23.30
CA MET A 816 15.11 7.44 -24.76
C MET A 816 16.50 7.70 -25.34
N ALA A 817 17.32 8.53 -24.70
CA ALA A 817 18.68 8.79 -25.13
C ALA A 817 19.66 7.64 -24.78
N LEU A 818 19.28 6.75 -23.85
CA LEU A 818 20.14 5.65 -23.38
C LEU A 818 20.11 4.45 -24.34
N THR A 819 21.23 3.74 -24.36
CA THR A 819 21.43 2.52 -25.14
C THR A 819 21.69 1.32 -24.22
N PRO A 820 21.54 0.06 -24.68
CA PRO A 820 21.93 -1.12 -23.92
C PRO A 820 23.39 -1.10 -23.45
N LYS A 821 24.27 -0.43 -24.23
CA LYS A 821 25.66 -0.27 -23.89
C LYS A 821 25.88 0.65 -22.68
N ASP A 822 25.08 1.70 -22.53
CA ASP A 822 25.16 2.59 -21.39
C ASP A 822 24.79 1.84 -20.10
N VAL A 823 23.77 0.99 -20.18
CA VAL A 823 23.33 0.13 -19.07
C VAL A 823 24.41 -0.90 -18.71
N GLN A 824 25.03 -1.52 -19.71
CA GLN A 824 26.12 -2.47 -19.49
C GLN A 824 27.34 -1.77 -18.86
N GLN A 825 27.69 -0.58 -19.31
CA GLN A 825 28.82 0.19 -18.74
C GLN A 825 28.52 0.60 -17.29
N ALA A 826 27.31 1.03 -17.00
CA ALA A 826 26.89 1.34 -15.63
C ALA A 826 27.01 0.09 -14.73
N ALA A 827 26.49 -1.07 -15.17
CA ALA A 827 26.59 -2.34 -14.45
C ALA A 827 28.05 -2.75 -14.22
N ALA A 828 28.89 -2.73 -15.25
CA ALA A 828 30.30 -3.10 -15.16
C ALA A 828 31.10 -2.18 -14.20
N SER A 829 30.69 -0.92 -14.07
CA SER A 829 31.31 0.03 -13.17
C SER A 829 30.98 -0.21 -11.69
N LEU A 830 29.81 -0.83 -11.42
CA LEU A 830 29.32 -1.07 -10.05
C LEU A 830 29.63 -2.48 -9.54
N PHE A 831 29.41 -3.51 -10.38
CA PHE A 831 29.39 -4.90 -9.96
C PHE A 831 30.81 -5.51 -9.93
N LEU A 832 31.70 -4.91 -9.15
CA LEU A 832 33.03 -5.40 -8.97
C LEU A 832 33.09 -6.43 -7.84
N ALA A 833 33.72 -7.57 -8.08
CA ALA A 833 33.75 -8.68 -7.12
C ALA A 833 34.35 -8.30 -5.75
N ASP A 834 35.32 -7.37 -5.73
CA ASP A 834 35.93 -6.82 -4.52
C ASP A 834 35.07 -5.79 -3.79
N ARG A 835 33.90 -5.44 -4.34
CA ARG A 835 32.92 -4.51 -3.76
C ARG A 835 31.60 -5.16 -3.34
N LEU A 836 31.52 -6.49 -3.39
CA LEU A 836 30.30 -7.23 -3.03
C LEU A 836 30.11 -7.29 -1.51
N ALA A 837 28.91 -6.95 -1.05
CA ALA A 837 28.39 -7.25 0.27
C ALA A 837 27.29 -8.31 0.19
N VAL A 838 27.33 -9.32 1.05
CA VAL A 838 26.35 -10.38 1.12
C VAL A 838 25.71 -10.40 2.50
N SER A 839 24.40 -10.21 2.56
CA SER A 839 23.58 -10.38 3.76
C SER A 839 22.74 -11.63 3.61
N ARG A 840 22.75 -12.49 4.60
CA ARG A 840 21.95 -13.70 4.69
C ARG A 840 21.12 -13.65 5.96
N LEU A 841 19.81 -13.84 5.83
CA LEU A 841 18.96 -14.15 6.97
C LEU A 841 18.61 -15.63 6.89
N ILE A 842 18.83 -16.33 7.99
CA ILE A 842 18.55 -17.77 8.10
C ILE A 842 17.58 -18.03 9.27
N PRO A 843 16.66 -18.98 9.12
CA PRO A 843 15.83 -19.45 10.22
C PRO A 843 16.68 -19.91 11.41
N SER A 844 16.35 -19.42 12.60
CA SER A 844 16.91 -19.99 13.83
C SER A 844 16.42 -21.42 13.97
N VAL A 845 17.32 -22.35 14.24
CA VAL A 845 16.96 -23.74 14.53
C VAL A 845 16.16 -23.73 15.83
N GLU A 846 14.84 -23.94 15.78
CA GLU A 846 14.06 -24.21 16.98
C GLU A 846 14.70 -25.37 17.74
N LYS A 847 15.17 -25.11 18.93
CA LYS A 847 15.39 -26.19 19.89
C LYS A 847 14.03 -26.84 20.13
N ALA A 848 13.86 -28.07 19.66
CA ALA A 848 12.69 -28.86 20.01
C ALA A 848 12.40 -28.70 21.51
N PRO A 849 11.14 -28.52 21.93
CA PRO A 849 10.82 -28.46 23.33
C PRO A 849 11.38 -29.74 24.01
N PRO A 850 11.96 -29.64 25.19
CA PRO A 850 12.46 -30.81 25.89
C PRO A 850 11.31 -31.84 26.05
N PRO A 851 11.62 -33.14 25.95
CA PRO A 851 10.64 -34.20 25.93
C PRO A 851 9.75 -34.23 27.19
#